data_9cba80a5aaacca114b0cd790bd9155d4
#
_entry.id   9cba80a5aaacca114b0cd790bd9155d4
#
_cell.length_a   1.000
_cell.length_b   1.000
_cell.length_c   1.000
_cell.angle_alpha   90.00
_cell.angle_beta   90.00
_cell.angle_gamma   90.00
#
_symmetry.space_group_name_H-M   'P 1'
#
loop_
_entity.id
_entity.type
_entity.pdbx_description
1 polymer ?
#
loop_
_entity_poly.entity_id
_entity_poly.type
_entity_poly.pdbx_seq_one_letter_code
_entity_poly.pdbx_strand_id
1 'polypeptide(L)'
;MIPDWLSEHPDLRASLSRPGAVGITADWPGWLPAGVVESLGARGIERPWAHQREAAESAHDGRATMLATPTASGKSLAYLMPVLAATWGGSPTSAPPPPESAGRRTPRTLLRRPHTALYLAPTKALAHDQGRACGALGIGSWRFAVLDGDSGPEERTWARDHATFLLTNPDLLHRSILPGHQRWQGFLKSLRYLVVDEAHHYQGAFGMQVGLVLRRLLRLCRELGAEPVVIGASATVADPAATLAALTGTPADRVTAVTASTAPRPETTLLICQPADPELAVTEVVTRLLAEGRQTCAFVDTRTRAEQLAADVRRTGVEFRAYRAGLLPHERRELEAALASRQLLGVASTSALELGVDIGGLDAVVLAGHPGSQAALWQRIGRAGRRDRPALAVLVARDDPADAWWCDHPDALLGGDADTPPPGAPTDRVLAPQLAAAAQERPLTAEDEHWFGPRTAELADALAGGGVLRRRPTGWFWTRADRAVDAIDLRGCGARVEVCEPDTGRVIGSLDAHRADRELHPGAVYRHQGETWLVGDEESPAAGLVYARPRRTGYLTVARSTSRVEQLTGEPRDRGGGLLAHGSARVVSQVTGFLRLDEVTGDIWDETALDLPERTLDTQALWFELPGRVLPVWSPARARAACHGLEHALRAMVQAVLPLDPRTFVGWSEPIPDGGWRVGLHELVPGGAGFAAAVAERADAWLAAVADRLTRCDCLVGCPRCVFTPGCPDANRDLDRAGALQLVRLLDPAQEQPGAIAS
;
A
#
# COMPACT_ATOMS: atom_id res chain seq x y z
N MET A 1 5.52 -0.04 31.99
CA MET A 1 5.38 -1.27 32.82
C MET A 1 4.21 -2.04 32.25
N ILE A 2 4.38 -3.34 32.01
CA ILE A 2 3.32 -4.23 31.56
C ILE A 2 2.35 -4.46 32.71
N PRO A 3 1.03 -4.37 32.53
CA PRO A 3 0.08 -4.74 33.58
C PRO A 3 0.18 -6.24 33.91
N ASP A 4 0.05 -6.58 35.21
CA ASP A 4 0.17 -7.98 35.67
C ASP A 4 -0.86 -8.89 34.99
N TRP A 5 -2.12 -8.42 34.87
CA TRP A 5 -3.19 -9.17 34.20
C TRP A 5 -2.90 -9.49 32.74
N LEU A 6 -2.04 -8.70 32.09
CA LEU A 6 -1.68 -8.90 30.69
C LEU A 6 -0.45 -9.80 30.55
N SER A 7 0.50 -9.69 31.48
CA SER A 7 1.67 -10.58 31.54
C SER A 7 1.32 -12.01 31.95
N GLU A 8 0.22 -12.20 32.67
CA GLU A 8 -0.29 -13.50 33.13
C GLU A 8 -1.50 -13.97 32.29
N HIS A 9 -1.80 -13.29 31.15
CA HIS A 9 -2.96 -13.62 30.34
C HIS A 9 -2.85 -15.06 29.78
N PRO A 10 -3.89 -15.90 29.90
CA PRO A 10 -3.85 -17.31 29.49
C PRO A 10 -3.55 -17.50 28.00
N ASP A 11 -3.95 -16.54 27.18
CA ASP A 11 -3.74 -16.58 25.71
C ASP A 11 -2.42 -15.96 25.28
N LEU A 12 -1.58 -15.49 26.22
CA LEU A 12 -0.26 -14.94 25.90
C LEU A 12 0.66 -16.04 25.35
N ARG A 13 1.17 -15.83 24.14
CA ARG A 13 2.08 -16.75 23.45
C ARG A 13 3.52 -16.29 23.55
N ALA A 14 3.77 -14.99 23.42
CA ALA A 14 5.11 -14.44 23.47
C ALA A 14 5.12 -13.01 24.00
N SER A 15 6.25 -12.66 24.61
CA SER A 15 6.59 -11.30 25.01
C SER A 15 7.93 -10.93 24.41
N LEU A 16 7.93 -9.98 23.49
CA LEU A 16 9.11 -9.51 22.79
C LEU A 16 9.50 -8.12 23.29
N SER A 17 10.78 -7.92 23.60
CA SER A 17 11.29 -6.61 24.02
C SER A 17 12.31 -6.08 23.02
N ARG A 18 12.09 -4.84 22.60
CA ARG A 18 13.05 -4.08 21.80
C ARG A 18 13.67 -3.00 22.66
N PRO A 19 14.98 -3.05 22.96
CA PRO A 19 15.64 -2.09 23.83
C PRO A 19 15.48 -0.65 23.32
N GLY A 20 15.39 0.30 24.22
CA GLY A 20 15.50 1.71 23.92
C GLY A 20 16.87 2.04 23.31
N ALA A 21 16.95 3.16 22.61
CA ALA A 21 18.21 3.67 22.08
C ALA A 21 18.35 5.16 22.41
N VAL A 22 19.57 5.55 22.78
CA VAL A 22 19.93 6.97 22.98
C VAL A 22 20.20 7.59 21.63
N GLY A 23 19.76 8.84 21.43
CA GLY A 23 19.97 9.56 20.17
C GLY A 23 21.43 9.99 20.01
N ILE A 24 21.95 9.90 18.78
CA ILE A 24 23.28 10.39 18.40
C ILE A 24 23.09 11.60 17.49
N THR A 25 23.46 12.78 17.97
CA THR A 25 23.38 14.04 17.24
C THR A 25 24.67 14.32 16.45
N ALA A 26 24.56 15.20 15.46
CA ALA A 26 25.68 15.74 14.72
C ALA A 26 25.61 17.27 14.69
N ASP A 27 26.69 17.93 14.32
CA ASP A 27 26.70 19.38 14.10
C ASP A 27 25.89 19.73 12.84
N TRP A 28 25.36 20.95 12.78
CA TRP A 28 24.72 21.46 11.56
C TRP A 28 25.67 21.47 10.38
N PRO A 29 25.23 21.10 9.16
CA PRO A 29 26.05 21.26 7.97
C PRO A 29 26.44 22.72 7.75
N GLY A 30 27.72 22.98 7.41
CA GLY A 30 28.23 24.34 7.24
C GLY A 30 27.60 25.14 6.09
N TRP A 31 26.92 24.44 5.17
CA TRP A 31 26.20 25.05 4.05
C TRP A 31 24.75 25.46 4.42
N LEU A 32 24.25 25.04 5.59
CA LEU A 32 22.91 25.41 6.01
C LEU A 32 22.86 26.86 6.49
N PRO A 33 21.98 27.74 5.95
CA PRO A 33 21.95 29.16 6.34
C PRO A 33 21.66 29.34 7.83
N ALA A 34 22.39 30.28 8.45
CA ALA A 34 22.27 30.55 9.89
C ALA A 34 20.84 30.86 10.32
N GLY A 35 20.08 31.66 9.55
CA GLY A 35 18.67 31.95 9.87
C GLY A 35 17.73 30.72 9.82
N VAL A 36 18.08 29.67 9.06
CA VAL A 36 17.37 28.40 9.10
C VAL A 36 17.71 27.67 10.40
N VAL A 37 18.98 27.62 10.80
CA VAL A 37 19.44 27.02 12.06
C VAL A 37 18.78 27.69 13.26
N GLU A 38 18.71 29.02 13.27
CA GLU A 38 18.03 29.80 14.33
C GLU A 38 16.54 29.45 14.42
N SER A 39 15.86 29.37 13.27
CA SER A 39 14.42 28.99 13.21
C SER A 39 14.17 27.57 13.73
N LEU A 40 15.06 26.63 13.42
CA LEU A 40 14.98 25.25 13.92
C LEU A 40 15.27 25.20 15.44
N GLY A 41 16.29 25.96 15.90
CA GLY A 41 16.62 26.10 17.33
C GLY A 41 15.46 26.66 18.15
N ALA A 42 14.75 27.66 17.63
CA ALA A 42 13.56 28.24 18.28
C ALA A 42 12.41 27.22 18.44
N ARG A 43 12.47 26.08 17.74
CA ARG A 43 11.52 24.96 17.83
C ARG A 43 12.05 23.80 18.66
N GLY A 44 13.17 23.99 19.36
CA GLY A 44 13.78 22.96 20.19
C GLY A 44 14.57 21.90 19.40
N ILE A 45 14.87 22.16 18.12
CA ILE A 45 15.75 21.32 17.32
C ILE A 45 17.15 21.92 17.40
N GLU A 46 17.91 21.54 18.43
CA GLU A 46 19.25 22.09 18.68
C GLU A 46 20.31 21.54 17.72
N ARG A 47 20.21 20.27 17.37
CA ARG A 47 21.09 19.54 16.47
C ARG A 47 20.35 18.48 15.68
N PRO A 48 20.75 18.18 14.43
CA PRO A 48 20.23 17.04 13.69
C PRO A 48 20.74 15.72 14.26
N TRP A 49 20.01 14.64 14.03
CA TRP A 49 20.54 13.30 14.23
C TRP A 49 21.59 13.00 13.19
N ALA A 50 22.58 12.15 13.52
CA ALA A 50 23.71 11.88 12.62
C ALA A 50 23.24 11.34 11.25
N HIS A 51 22.26 10.43 11.20
CA HIS A 51 21.70 9.93 9.94
C HIS A 51 20.96 11.00 9.12
N GLN A 52 20.35 12.00 9.78
CA GLN A 52 19.70 13.12 9.08
C GLN A 52 20.74 13.99 8.38
N ARG A 53 21.85 14.27 9.08
CA ARG A 53 22.97 15.02 8.52
C ARG A 53 23.60 14.27 7.35
N GLU A 54 23.88 12.97 7.51
CA GLU A 54 24.46 12.11 6.48
C GLU A 54 23.63 12.14 5.19
N ALA A 55 22.30 11.93 5.29
CA ALA A 55 21.41 11.98 4.14
C ALA A 55 21.35 13.38 3.52
N ALA A 56 21.31 14.44 4.34
CA ALA A 56 21.28 15.81 3.85
C ALA A 56 22.58 16.21 3.12
N GLU A 57 23.74 15.80 3.60
CA GLU A 57 25.03 16.03 2.96
C GLU A 57 25.11 15.28 1.61
N SER A 58 24.72 14.00 1.59
CA SER A 58 24.66 13.21 0.35
C SER A 58 23.80 13.89 -0.73
N ALA A 59 22.60 14.35 -0.36
CA ALA A 59 21.71 15.07 -1.28
C ALA A 59 22.25 16.44 -1.69
N HIS A 60 22.89 17.17 -0.76
CA HIS A 60 23.52 18.47 -1.05
C HIS A 60 24.65 18.33 -2.06
N ASP A 61 25.45 17.27 -1.97
CA ASP A 61 26.52 16.91 -2.90
C ASP A 61 26.00 16.45 -4.28
N GLY A 62 24.67 16.42 -4.49
CA GLY A 62 24.08 16.08 -5.78
C GLY A 62 23.84 14.58 -5.99
N ARG A 63 23.97 13.75 -4.96
CA ARG A 63 23.73 12.31 -5.05
C ARG A 63 22.27 11.98 -4.77
N ALA A 64 21.68 11.11 -5.60
CA ALA A 64 20.38 10.53 -5.28
C ALA A 64 20.49 9.78 -3.95
N THR A 65 19.59 10.08 -3.00
CA THR A 65 19.71 9.58 -1.63
C THR A 65 18.40 8.93 -1.19
N MET A 66 18.49 7.73 -0.63
CA MET A 66 17.35 7.03 -0.03
C MET A 66 17.55 6.87 1.46
N LEU A 67 16.70 7.56 2.24
CA LEU A 67 16.67 7.45 3.70
C LEU A 67 15.61 6.40 4.09
N ALA A 68 16.05 5.20 4.44
CA ALA A 68 15.19 4.08 4.83
C ALA A 68 15.39 3.77 6.31
N THR A 69 14.75 4.56 7.18
CA THR A 69 14.87 4.44 8.64
C THR A 69 13.48 4.28 9.27
N PRO A 70 13.37 3.66 10.46
CA PRO A 70 12.09 3.45 11.14
C PRO A 70 11.26 4.74 11.25
N THR A 71 9.95 4.57 11.46
CA THR A 71 9.05 5.70 11.76
C THR A 71 9.49 6.45 13.00
N ALA A 72 9.13 7.73 13.08
CA ALA A 72 9.53 8.65 14.16
C ALA A 72 11.05 8.89 14.30
N SER A 73 11.87 8.48 13.33
CA SER A 73 13.31 8.82 13.29
C SER A 73 13.60 10.26 12.85
N GLY A 74 12.56 11.02 12.49
CA GLY A 74 12.70 12.42 12.07
C GLY A 74 13.19 12.59 10.63
N LYS A 75 12.86 11.69 9.71
CA LYS A 75 13.24 11.71 8.28
C LYS A 75 13.02 13.06 7.61
N SER A 76 11.99 13.79 8.00
CA SER A 76 11.65 15.07 7.37
C SER A 76 12.78 16.09 7.42
N LEU A 77 13.53 16.16 8.53
CA LEU A 77 14.63 17.11 8.64
C LEU A 77 15.76 16.80 7.66
N ALA A 78 16.01 15.53 7.35
CA ALA A 78 17.06 15.12 6.42
C ALA A 78 16.86 15.72 5.00
N TYR A 79 15.63 15.68 4.46
CA TYR A 79 15.36 16.30 3.17
C TYR A 79 15.02 17.78 3.25
N LEU A 80 14.51 18.28 4.39
CA LEU A 80 14.24 19.70 4.56
C LEU A 80 15.52 20.55 4.63
N MET A 81 16.60 20.06 5.19
CA MET A 81 17.86 20.80 5.24
C MET A 81 18.35 21.25 3.85
N PRO A 82 18.58 20.36 2.86
CA PRO A 82 19.00 20.78 1.52
C PRO A 82 17.92 21.56 0.77
N VAL A 83 16.63 21.22 0.96
CA VAL A 83 15.52 21.97 0.37
C VAL A 83 15.51 23.42 0.88
N LEU A 84 15.59 23.63 2.18
CA LEU A 84 15.64 24.97 2.78
C LEU A 84 16.85 25.76 2.32
N ALA A 85 18.03 25.14 2.27
CA ALA A 85 19.25 25.82 1.79
C ALA A 85 19.11 26.30 0.34
N ALA A 86 18.41 25.52 -0.52
CA ALA A 86 18.24 25.87 -1.93
C ALA A 86 17.09 26.85 -2.19
N THR A 87 16.04 26.82 -1.36
CA THR A 87 14.78 27.52 -1.62
C THR A 87 14.55 28.73 -0.72
N TRP A 88 15.38 28.90 0.34
CA TRP A 88 15.30 30.04 1.24
C TRP A 88 15.90 31.29 0.60
N GLY A 89 15.07 32.34 0.47
CA GLY A 89 15.43 33.55 -0.27
C GLY A 89 16.29 34.59 0.48
N GLY A 90 16.85 34.29 1.65
CA GLY A 90 17.94 35.02 2.29
C GLY A 90 17.71 36.47 2.72
N SER A 91 16.52 37.06 2.64
CA SER A 91 16.23 38.41 3.17
C SER A 91 14.78 38.51 3.65
N PRO A 92 14.50 39.08 4.82
CA PRO A 92 13.16 39.31 5.33
C PRO A 92 12.51 40.55 4.69
N THR A 93 12.53 40.66 3.36
CA THR A 93 11.78 41.70 2.67
C THR A 93 10.45 41.12 2.18
N SER A 94 9.44 41.38 3.00
CA SER A 94 8.01 41.43 2.68
C SER A 94 7.58 40.76 1.36
N ALA A 95 7.40 39.43 1.39
CA ALA A 95 6.46 38.83 0.46
C ALA A 95 5.05 39.05 1.03
N PRO A 96 4.08 39.55 0.25
CA PRO A 96 2.72 39.69 0.71
C PRO A 96 2.15 38.32 1.04
N PRO A 97 1.28 38.22 2.08
CA PRO A 97 0.52 36.99 2.34
C PRO A 97 -0.30 36.61 1.11
N PRO A 98 -0.75 35.34 0.99
CA PRO A 98 -1.63 34.92 -0.08
C PRO A 98 -2.84 35.86 -0.11
N PRO A 99 -3.28 36.34 -1.30
CA PRO A 99 -4.25 37.37 -1.40
C PRO A 99 -5.64 36.89 -0.99
N GLU A 100 -6.23 37.57 -0.04
CA GLU A 100 -7.70 37.59 0.15
C GLU A 100 -8.42 38.45 -0.90
N SER A 101 -7.70 39.17 -1.75
CA SER A 101 -8.29 39.92 -2.86
C SER A 101 -7.27 40.25 -3.95
N ALA A 102 -7.54 39.80 -5.17
CA ALA A 102 -6.75 40.08 -6.35
C ALA A 102 -6.95 41.45 -6.94
N GLY A 103 -5.90 42.16 -7.21
CA GLY A 103 -5.90 43.34 -8.05
C GLY A 103 -4.54 43.75 -8.54
N ARG A 104 -4.28 43.58 -9.85
CA ARG A 104 -3.23 44.14 -10.68
C ARG A 104 -1.92 43.35 -10.81
N ARG A 105 -1.70 42.92 -12.05
CA ARG A 105 -0.45 42.36 -12.55
C ARG A 105 0.67 43.42 -12.52
N THR A 106 1.74 43.14 -11.79
CA THR A 106 3.01 43.87 -11.89
C THR A 106 3.87 43.26 -12.99
N PRO A 107 4.69 44.04 -13.74
CA PRO A 107 5.54 43.52 -14.80
C PRO A 107 6.61 42.56 -14.24
N ARG A 108 6.79 41.44 -14.91
CA ARG A 108 7.83 40.43 -14.60
C ARG A 108 9.22 41.06 -14.76
N THR A 109 9.85 41.42 -13.66
CA THR A 109 11.30 41.65 -13.62
C THR A 109 11.98 40.30 -13.80
N LEU A 110 12.92 40.20 -14.74
CA LEU A 110 13.77 39.04 -15.04
C LEU A 110 14.79 38.76 -13.91
N LEU A 111 14.34 38.67 -12.67
CA LEU A 111 15.16 38.16 -11.58
C LEU A 111 15.22 36.64 -11.70
N ARG A 112 16.45 36.11 -11.66
CA ARG A 112 16.70 34.67 -11.65
C ARG A 112 15.84 34.03 -10.55
N ARG A 113 14.91 33.14 -10.95
CA ARG A 113 14.05 32.48 -9.99
C ARG A 113 14.91 31.67 -9.03
N PRO A 114 14.70 31.69 -7.71
CA PRO A 114 15.42 30.83 -6.78
C PRO A 114 15.13 29.37 -7.16
N HIS A 115 15.98 28.46 -6.72
CA HIS A 115 15.76 27.03 -6.90
C HIS A 115 14.41 26.63 -6.34
N THR A 116 13.79 25.66 -6.96
CA THR A 116 12.51 25.08 -6.49
C THR A 116 12.72 23.64 -6.05
N ALA A 117 11.81 23.16 -5.21
CA ALA A 117 11.75 21.77 -4.77
C ALA A 117 10.32 21.26 -4.84
N LEU A 118 10.17 19.98 -5.17
CA LEU A 118 8.89 19.28 -5.24
C LEU A 118 8.90 18.15 -4.21
N TYR A 119 7.87 18.10 -3.38
CA TYR A 119 7.63 17.01 -2.43
C TYR A 119 6.41 16.21 -2.89
N LEU A 120 6.56 14.90 -2.95
CA LEU A 120 5.54 13.96 -3.36
C LEU A 120 5.19 13.03 -2.20
N ALA A 121 3.94 13.10 -1.75
CA ALA A 121 3.36 12.22 -0.75
C ALA A 121 2.38 11.23 -1.38
N PRO A 122 2.24 9.99 -0.87
CA PRO A 122 1.28 9.01 -1.41
C PRO A 122 -0.18 9.44 -1.21
N THR A 123 -0.46 10.31 -0.24
CA THR A 123 -1.82 10.77 0.08
C THR A 123 -1.90 12.28 0.23
N LYS A 124 -3.10 12.86 -0.03
CA LYS A 124 -3.40 14.27 0.22
C LYS A 124 -3.16 14.64 1.70
N ALA A 125 -3.62 13.79 2.62
CA ALA A 125 -3.51 14.03 4.06
C ALA A 125 -2.06 14.22 4.49
N LEU A 126 -1.14 13.37 4.06
CA LEU A 126 0.28 13.48 4.39
C LEU A 126 0.91 14.75 3.81
N ALA A 127 0.53 15.15 2.56
CA ALA A 127 1.01 16.40 1.99
C ALA A 127 0.56 17.62 2.81
N HIS A 128 -0.68 17.63 3.29
CA HIS A 128 -1.18 18.70 4.16
C HIS A 128 -0.53 18.69 5.54
N ASP A 129 -0.27 17.51 6.12
CA ASP A 129 0.44 17.41 7.41
C ASP A 129 1.85 17.95 7.31
N GLN A 130 2.57 17.57 6.26
CA GLN A 130 3.92 18.09 6.00
C GLN A 130 3.87 19.60 5.73
N GLY A 131 2.82 20.11 5.05
CA GLY A 131 2.61 21.54 4.87
C GLY A 131 2.40 22.27 6.20
N ARG A 132 1.61 21.69 7.14
CA ARG A 132 1.46 22.26 8.49
C ARG A 132 2.79 22.25 9.25
N ALA A 133 3.56 21.17 9.16
CA ALA A 133 4.90 21.10 9.76
C ALA A 133 5.84 22.16 9.19
N CYS A 134 5.83 22.38 7.87
CA CYS A 134 6.58 23.46 7.23
C CYS A 134 6.17 24.85 7.74
N GLY A 135 4.86 25.11 7.84
CA GLY A 135 4.33 26.36 8.39
C GLY A 135 4.74 26.57 9.85
N ALA A 136 4.75 25.50 10.62
CA ALA A 136 5.17 25.55 12.02
C ALA A 136 6.66 25.90 12.19
N LEU A 137 7.53 25.75 11.20
CA LEU A 137 8.93 26.19 11.28
C LEU A 137 9.07 27.71 11.41
N GLY A 138 8.05 28.49 11.01
CA GLY A 138 8.02 29.96 11.19
C GLY A 138 9.05 30.70 10.34
N ILE A 139 9.50 30.12 9.23
CA ILE A 139 10.47 30.76 8.31
C ILE A 139 9.72 31.70 7.38
N GLY A 140 9.58 32.96 7.76
CA GLY A 140 8.69 33.94 7.14
C GLY A 140 8.96 34.27 5.66
N SER A 141 10.17 34.02 5.15
CA SER A 141 10.52 34.27 3.75
C SER A 141 10.38 33.01 2.87
N TRP A 142 10.07 31.87 3.44
CA TRP A 142 9.95 30.61 2.71
C TRP A 142 8.57 30.45 2.08
N ARG A 143 8.53 30.32 0.77
CA ARG A 143 7.31 30.25 -0.02
C ARG A 143 7.01 28.82 -0.39
N PHE A 144 6.23 28.14 0.43
CA PHE A 144 5.73 26.80 0.13
C PHE A 144 4.23 26.82 -0.17
N ALA A 145 3.78 25.81 -0.88
CA ALA A 145 2.36 25.57 -1.17
C ALA A 145 2.04 24.08 -1.08
N VAL A 146 0.83 23.75 -0.64
CA VAL A 146 0.27 22.41 -0.75
C VAL A 146 -0.77 22.44 -1.84
N LEU A 147 -0.66 21.59 -2.84
CA LEU A 147 -1.64 21.44 -3.90
C LEU A 147 -2.13 20.01 -4.01
N ASP A 148 -3.43 19.87 -4.16
CA ASP A 148 -4.10 18.60 -4.46
C ASP A 148 -5.28 18.79 -5.43
N GLY A 149 -6.11 17.73 -5.61
CA GLY A 149 -7.26 17.78 -6.50
C GLY A 149 -8.31 18.83 -6.10
N ASP A 150 -8.37 19.17 -4.81
CA ASP A 150 -9.39 20.08 -4.23
C ASP A 150 -8.94 21.54 -4.21
N SER A 151 -7.65 21.80 -4.50
CA SER A 151 -7.08 23.16 -4.54
C SER A 151 -7.74 24.03 -5.62
N GLY A 152 -8.06 25.28 -5.25
CA GLY A 152 -8.71 26.25 -6.12
C GLY A 152 -7.80 26.80 -7.24
N PRO A 153 -8.39 27.45 -8.26
CA PRO A 153 -7.63 28.04 -9.36
C PRO A 153 -6.63 29.12 -8.92
N GLU A 154 -6.99 29.90 -7.90
CA GLU A 154 -6.13 30.99 -7.37
C GLU A 154 -4.93 30.42 -6.63
N GLU A 155 -5.13 29.39 -5.79
CA GLU A 155 -4.05 28.68 -5.10
C GLU A 155 -3.08 28.05 -6.09
N ARG A 156 -3.60 27.40 -7.14
CA ARG A 156 -2.77 26.80 -8.21
C ARG A 156 -1.96 27.86 -8.96
N THR A 157 -2.55 29.04 -9.20
CA THR A 157 -1.86 30.13 -9.88
C THR A 157 -0.78 30.71 -8.99
N TRP A 158 -1.08 30.97 -7.71
CA TRP A 158 -0.10 31.46 -6.75
C TRP A 158 1.07 30.48 -6.58
N ALA A 159 0.78 29.19 -6.37
CA ALA A 159 1.80 28.16 -6.22
C ALA A 159 2.71 28.09 -7.44
N ARG A 160 2.14 28.08 -8.64
CA ARG A 160 2.89 28.06 -9.90
C ARG A 160 3.82 29.28 -10.04
N ASP A 161 3.33 30.47 -9.68
CA ASP A 161 4.05 31.71 -9.94
C ASP A 161 5.01 32.10 -8.81
N HIS A 162 4.77 31.65 -7.58
CA HIS A 162 5.48 32.12 -6.39
C HIS A 162 6.11 31.03 -5.52
N ALA A 163 5.57 29.82 -5.45
CA ALA A 163 6.11 28.81 -4.56
C ALA A 163 7.52 28.37 -4.97
N THR A 164 8.39 28.24 -3.99
CA THR A 164 9.72 27.64 -4.14
C THR A 164 9.75 26.20 -3.65
N PHE A 165 8.80 25.80 -2.79
CA PHE A 165 8.60 24.43 -2.36
C PHE A 165 7.13 24.04 -2.57
N LEU A 166 6.88 23.03 -3.39
CA LEU A 166 5.56 22.54 -3.71
C LEU A 166 5.37 21.15 -3.12
N LEU A 167 4.37 20.99 -2.27
CA LEU A 167 3.95 19.71 -1.72
C LEU A 167 2.71 19.24 -2.46
N THR A 168 2.72 17.98 -2.93
CA THR A 168 1.62 17.43 -3.72
C THR A 168 1.58 15.90 -3.66
N ASN A 169 0.74 15.29 -4.47
CA ASN A 169 0.59 13.85 -4.62
C ASN A 169 0.75 13.41 -6.09
N PRO A 170 0.94 12.08 -6.34
CA PRO A 170 1.11 11.57 -7.70
C PRO A 170 -0.06 11.88 -8.63
N ASP A 171 -1.29 11.90 -8.11
CA ASP A 171 -2.51 12.14 -8.91
C ASP A 171 -2.52 13.55 -9.49
N LEU A 172 -2.18 14.59 -8.69
CA LEU A 172 -2.11 15.95 -9.19
C LEU A 172 -0.93 16.15 -10.16
N LEU A 173 0.23 15.56 -9.83
CA LEU A 173 1.40 15.60 -10.72
C LEU A 173 1.03 15.04 -12.09
N HIS A 174 0.42 13.86 -12.12
CA HIS A 174 0.01 13.16 -13.34
C HIS A 174 -1.07 13.89 -14.13
N ARG A 175 -2.15 14.32 -13.47
CA ARG A 175 -3.35 14.87 -14.16
C ARG A 175 -3.28 16.34 -14.48
N SER A 176 -2.43 17.11 -13.78
CA SER A 176 -2.42 18.58 -13.87
C SER A 176 -1.06 19.16 -14.19
N ILE A 177 -0.01 18.82 -13.44
CA ILE A 177 1.30 19.47 -13.58
C ILE A 177 2.00 19.03 -14.87
N LEU A 178 2.10 17.73 -15.11
CA LEU A 178 2.77 17.20 -16.31
C LEU A 178 2.06 17.57 -17.62
N PRO A 179 0.75 17.36 -17.76
CA PRO A 179 0.04 17.82 -18.97
C PRO A 179 0.06 19.34 -19.14
N GLY A 180 0.13 20.09 -18.03
CA GLY A 180 0.24 21.54 -18.00
C GLY A 180 1.68 22.08 -17.95
N HIS A 181 2.70 21.27 -18.21
CA HIS A 181 4.12 21.58 -18.00
C HIS A 181 4.57 22.92 -18.60
N GLN A 182 3.99 23.34 -19.73
CA GLN A 182 4.28 24.64 -20.32
C GLN A 182 3.97 25.81 -19.36
N ARG A 183 2.89 25.71 -18.60
CA ARG A 183 2.53 26.70 -17.56
C ARG A 183 3.43 26.61 -16.34
N TRP A 184 3.92 25.40 -16.03
CA TRP A 184 4.82 25.11 -14.91
C TRP A 184 6.30 25.23 -15.27
N GLN A 185 6.62 25.62 -16.52
CA GLN A 185 7.99 25.66 -17.02
C GLN A 185 8.96 26.43 -16.11
N GLY A 186 8.51 27.57 -15.54
CA GLY A 186 9.33 28.37 -14.64
C GLY A 186 9.66 27.64 -13.33
N PHE A 187 8.78 26.80 -12.81
CA PHE A 187 9.00 25.97 -11.64
C PHE A 187 9.91 24.79 -11.98
N LEU A 188 9.59 24.04 -13.05
CA LEU A 188 10.30 22.83 -13.45
C LEU A 188 11.75 23.12 -13.88
N LYS A 189 12.00 24.22 -14.59
CA LYS A 189 13.34 24.66 -15.02
C LYS A 189 14.27 24.96 -13.84
N SER A 190 13.70 25.36 -12.69
CA SER A 190 14.47 25.71 -11.49
C SER A 190 14.48 24.57 -10.47
N LEU A 191 13.89 23.40 -10.79
CA LEU A 191 13.76 22.27 -9.86
C LEU A 191 15.12 21.72 -9.50
N ARG A 192 15.48 21.83 -8.22
CA ARG A 192 16.75 21.35 -7.65
C ARG A 192 16.59 20.05 -6.88
N TYR A 193 15.48 19.89 -6.17
CA TYR A 193 15.21 18.70 -5.37
C TYR A 193 13.82 18.13 -5.67
N LEU A 194 13.77 16.81 -5.79
CA LEU A 194 12.54 16.00 -5.83
C LEU A 194 12.54 15.09 -4.60
N VAL A 195 11.64 15.35 -3.67
CA VAL A 195 11.44 14.52 -2.47
C VAL A 195 10.31 13.52 -2.73
N VAL A 196 10.60 12.24 -2.58
CA VAL A 196 9.62 11.14 -2.69
C VAL A 196 9.47 10.54 -1.30
N ASP A 197 8.42 10.94 -0.60
CA ASP A 197 8.19 10.53 0.79
C ASP A 197 7.33 9.28 0.88
N GLU A 198 7.51 8.53 1.97
CA GLU A 198 6.87 7.24 2.25
C GLU A 198 6.94 6.29 1.05
N ALA A 199 8.15 6.16 0.47
CA ALA A 199 8.39 5.43 -0.78
C ALA A 199 7.94 3.96 -0.73
N HIS A 200 7.87 3.35 0.46
CA HIS A 200 7.35 1.98 0.67
C HIS A 200 5.85 1.81 0.34
N HIS A 201 5.09 2.91 0.21
CA HIS A 201 3.71 2.86 -0.26
C HIS A 201 3.57 2.73 -1.78
N TYR A 202 4.63 3.01 -2.53
CA TYR A 202 4.62 2.87 -3.99
C TYR A 202 4.98 1.44 -4.38
N GLN A 203 4.02 0.53 -4.23
CA GLN A 203 4.15 -0.89 -4.51
C GLN A 203 3.19 -1.34 -5.60
N GLY A 204 3.47 -2.50 -6.20
CA GLY A 204 2.62 -3.12 -7.20
C GLY A 204 2.30 -2.19 -8.35
N ALA A 205 1.07 -2.26 -8.87
CA ALA A 205 0.63 -1.43 -9.99
C ALA A 205 0.73 0.07 -9.70
N PHE A 206 0.38 0.49 -8.47
CA PHE A 206 0.52 1.90 -8.07
C PHE A 206 1.97 2.36 -8.08
N GLY A 207 2.90 1.53 -7.59
CA GLY A 207 4.34 1.82 -7.63
C GLY A 207 4.88 1.92 -9.05
N MET A 208 4.50 1.00 -9.94
CA MET A 208 4.85 1.05 -11.37
C MET A 208 4.36 2.33 -12.02
N GLN A 209 3.08 2.69 -11.82
CA GLN A 209 2.48 3.90 -12.37
C GLN A 209 3.18 5.16 -11.87
N VAL A 210 3.41 5.26 -10.55
CA VAL A 210 4.11 6.42 -9.95
C VAL A 210 5.54 6.50 -10.46
N GLY A 211 6.23 5.37 -10.58
CA GLY A 211 7.59 5.34 -11.14
C GLY A 211 7.61 5.94 -12.55
N LEU A 212 6.68 5.57 -13.42
CA LEU A 212 6.60 6.13 -14.78
C LEU A 212 6.22 7.63 -14.77
N VAL A 213 5.36 8.07 -13.85
CA VAL A 213 5.05 9.49 -13.65
C VAL A 213 6.29 10.28 -13.22
N LEU A 214 7.10 9.74 -12.31
CA LEU A 214 8.36 10.36 -11.88
C LEU A 214 9.38 10.43 -13.01
N ARG A 215 9.50 9.36 -13.81
CA ARG A 215 10.41 9.35 -14.98
C ARG A 215 9.96 10.35 -16.04
N ARG A 216 8.65 10.53 -16.27
CA ARG A 216 8.11 11.60 -17.14
C ARG A 216 8.48 12.99 -16.61
N LEU A 217 8.37 13.21 -15.29
CA LEU A 217 8.79 14.45 -14.64
C LEU A 217 10.29 14.73 -14.86
N LEU A 218 11.14 13.74 -14.54
CA LEU A 218 12.60 13.86 -14.67
C LEU A 218 13.03 14.09 -16.13
N ARG A 219 12.38 13.40 -17.08
CA ARG A 219 12.55 13.62 -18.50
C ARG A 219 12.25 15.07 -18.89
N LEU A 220 11.10 15.61 -18.49
CA LEU A 220 10.74 17.01 -18.76
C LEU A 220 11.71 18.01 -18.12
N CYS A 221 12.16 17.77 -16.88
CA CYS A 221 13.14 18.60 -16.19
C CYS A 221 14.46 18.65 -16.98
N ARG A 222 14.96 17.49 -17.42
CA ARG A 222 16.20 17.39 -18.20
C ARG A 222 16.13 18.17 -19.49
N GLU A 223 15.03 18.09 -20.23
CA GLU A 223 14.82 18.87 -21.44
C GLU A 223 14.72 20.39 -21.18
N LEU A 224 14.26 20.79 -20.02
CA LEU A 224 14.22 22.18 -19.58
C LEU A 224 15.58 22.65 -19.02
N GLY A 225 16.59 21.78 -18.99
CA GLY A 225 17.93 22.07 -18.47
C GLY A 225 18.03 22.01 -16.94
N ALA A 226 17.14 21.26 -16.26
CA ALA A 226 17.20 21.00 -14.84
C ALA A 226 17.49 19.51 -14.57
N GLU A 227 18.39 19.25 -13.63
CA GLU A 227 18.73 17.91 -13.15
C GLU A 227 18.46 17.85 -11.65
N PRO A 228 17.20 17.58 -11.24
CA PRO A 228 16.88 17.55 -9.83
C PRO A 228 17.48 16.34 -9.13
N VAL A 229 18.05 16.58 -7.95
CA VAL A 229 18.50 15.52 -7.04
C VAL A 229 17.28 14.88 -6.40
N VAL A 230 17.20 13.56 -6.47
CA VAL A 230 16.08 12.81 -5.86
C VAL A 230 16.44 12.40 -4.44
N ILE A 231 15.54 12.70 -3.51
CA ILE A 231 15.63 12.29 -2.11
C ILE A 231 14.43 11.42 -1.78
N GLY A 232 14.64 10.12 -1.61
CA GLY A 232 13.63 9.21 -1.14
C GLY A 232 13.63 9.14 0.39
N ALA A 233 12.43 9.11 0.98
CA ALA A 233 12.26 8.82 2.41
C ALA A 233 11.26 7.67 2.56
N SER A 234 11.57 6.72 3.44
CA SER A 234 10.77 5.51 3.62
C SER A 234 10.90 4.98 5.05
N ALA A 235 9.94 4.18 5.47
CA ALA A 235 10.19 3.18 6.50
C ALA A 235 11.23 2.17 5.98
N THR A 236 11.60 1.20 6.80
CA THR A 236 12.52 0.12 6.39
C THR A 236 11.99 -0.61 5.14
N VAL A 237 12.83 -0.79 4.15
CA VAL A 237 12.57 -1.54 2.90
C VAL A 237 13.74 -2.49 2.62
N ALA A 238 13.48 -3.58 1.92
CA ALA A 238 14.47 -4.63 1.67
C ALA A 238 15.72 -4.11 0.94
N ASP A 239 15.52 -3.37 -0.14
CA ASP A 239 16.59 -2.73 -0.91
C ASP A 239 16.24 -1.27 -1.19
N PRO A 240 16.74 -0.34 -0.36
CA PRO A 240 16.47 1.09 -0.52
C PRO A 240 16.98 1.64 -1.86
N ALA A 241 18.14 1.22 -2.31
CA ALA A 241 18.72 1.71 -3.55
C ALA A 241 17.92 1.23 -4.77
N ALA A 242 17.58 -0.06 -4.82
CA ALA A 242 16.73 -0.62 -5.87
C ALA A 242 15.31 -0.01 -5.86
N THR A 243 14.76 0.27 -4.68
CA THR A 243 13.44 0.93 -4.56
C THR A 243 13.44 2.32 -5.22
N LEU A 244 14.45 3.16 -4.93
CA LEU A 244 14.54 4.48 -5.54
C LEU A 244 14.86 4.39 -7.03
N ALA A 245 15.70 3.44 -7.44
CA ALA A 245 16.02 3.15 -8.83
C ALA A 245 14.77 2.75 -9.64
N ALA A 246 13.96 1.85 -9.10
CA ALA A 246 12.71 1.42 -9.72
C ALA A 246 11.73 2.58 -9.91
N LEU A 247 11.64 3.50 -8.95
CA LEU A 247 10.76 4.67 -9.04
C LEU A 247 11.27 5.73 -10.03
N THR A 248 12.58 5.97 -10.09
CA THR A 248 13.13 7.16 -10.78
C THR A 248 13.87 6.86 -12.08
N GLY A 249 14.25 5.61 -12.29
CA GLY A 249 15.16 5.23 -13.37
C GLY A 249 16.64 5.54 -13.09
N THR A 250 16.95 6.08 -11.90
CA THR A 250 18.36 6.29 -11.49
C THR A 250 19.01 4.93 -11.24
N PRO A 251 20.20 4.65 -11.76
CA PRO A 251 20.89 3.40 -11.47
C PRO A 251 21.11 3.17 -9.96
N ALA A 252 20.86 1.97 -9.46
CA ALA A 252 20.91 1.67 -8.03
C ALA A 252 22.32 1.91 -7.41
N ASP A 253 23.37 1.69 -8.19
CA ASP A 253 24.76 1.97 -7.80
C ASP A 253 25.07 3.47 -7.61
N ARG A 254 24.21 4.36 -8.10
CA ARG A 254 24.29 5.80 -7.93
C ARG A 254 23.41 6.35 -6.80
N VAL A 255 22.72 5.47 -6.09
CA VAL A 255 21.87 5.84 -4.96
C VAL A 255 22.62 5.62 -3.66
N THR A 256 22.77 6.67 -2.85
CA THR A 256 23.26 6.55 -1.47
C THR A 256 22.10 6.10 -0.58
N ALA A 257 22.22 4.94 0.07
CA ALA A 257 21.25 4.45 1.03
C ALA A 257 21.70 4.73 2.46
N VAL A 258 20.83 5.39 3.24
CA VAL A 258 21.02 5.63 4.68
C VAL A 258 19.97 4.82 5.44
N THR A 259 20.38 3.74 6.09
CA THR A 259 19.49 2.77 6.72
C THR A 259 19.56 2.75 8.25
N ALA A 260 20.69 3.16 8.82
CA ALA A 260 20.89 3.18 10.26
C ALA A 260 20.21 4.41 10.90
N SER A 261 19.24 4.20 11.77
CA SER A 261 18.66 5.29 12.55
C SER A 261 19.51 5.60 13.78
N THR A 262 19.85 6.87 13.95
CA THR A 262 20.52 7.41 15.14
C THR A 262 19.59 8.27 16.00
N ALA A 263 18.28 8.25 15.73
CA ALA A 263 17.29 8.90 16.56
C ALA A 263 17.04 8.10 17.87
N PRO A 264 16.69 8.75 18.97
CA PRO A 264 16.32 8.06 20.19
C PRO A 264 15.01 7.30 19.97
N ARG A 265 14.88 6.15 20.61
CA ARG A 265 13.63 5.39 20.63
C ARG A 265 13.35 4.90 22.04
N PRO A 266 12.09 4.84 22.46
CA PRO A 266 11.73 4.23 23.74
C PRO A 266 11.95 2.72 23.71
N GLU A 267 12.11 2.13 24.88
CA GLU A 267 11.96 0.70 25.04
C GLU A 267 10.54 0.31 24.62
N THR A 268 10.41 -0.77 23.86
CA THR A 268 9.12 -1.21 23.33
C THR A 268 8.90 -2.67 23.67
N THR A 269 7.77 -2.98 24.31
CA THR A 269 7.33 -4.36 24.54
C THR A 269 6.16 -4.67 23.63
N LEU A 270 6.28 -5.77 22.88
CA LEU A 270 5.23 -6.35 22.06
C LEU A 270 4.78 -7.68 22.68
N LEU A 271 3.53 -7.73 23.09
CA LEU A 271 2.88 -8.95 23.58
C LEU A 271 2.05 -9.56 22.46
N ILE A 272 2.11 -10.86 22.30
CA ILE A 272 1.38 -11.61 21.29
C ILE A 272 0.41 -12.55 21.97
N CYS A 273 -0.89 -12.32 21.75
CA CYS A 273 -1.98 -13.11 22.29
C CYS A 273 -2.69 -13.88 21.18
N GLN A 274 -3.03 -15.15 21.43
CA GLN A 274 -3.79 -15.98 20.51
C GLN A 274 -5.03 -16.54 21.20
N PRO A 275 -6.09 -15.74 21.32
CA PRO A 275 -7.31 -16.14 22.00
C PRO A 275 -8.19 -17.06 21.14
N ALA A 276 -9.21 -17.67 21.76
CA ALA A 276 -10.24 -18.43 21.06
C ALA A 276 -11.26 -17.50 20.36
N ASP A 277 -11.50 -16.32 20.91
CA ASP A 277 -12.33 -15.26 20.34
C ASP A 277 -11.51 -13.96 20.23
N PRO A 278 -10.93 -13.68 19.05
CA PRO A 278 -10.11 -12.49 18.84
C PRO A 278 -10.86 -11.17 19.05
N GLU A 279 -12.14 -11.12 18.69
CA GLU A 279 -12.94 -9.89 18.77
C GLU A 279 -13.25 -9.50 20.20
N LEU A 280 -13.65 -10.47 20.98
CA LEU A 280 -13.89 -10.29 22.41
C LEU A 280 -12.58 -9.91 23.13
N ALA A 281 -11.49 -10.58 22.82
CA ALA A 281 -10.18 -10.31 23.42
C ALA A 281 -9.66 -8.90 23.13
N VAL A 282 -9.80 -8.39 21.89
CA VAL A 282 -9.45 -7.00 21.55
C VAL A 282 -10.27 -6.03 22.39
N THR A 283 -11.58 -6.25 22.50
CA THR A 283 -12.48 -5.39 23.28
C THR A 283 -12.08 -5.40 24.77
N GLU A 284 -11.77 -6.56 25.33
CA GLU A 284 -11.34 -6.70 26.73
C GLU A 284 -10.02 -6.00 27.00
N VAL A 285 -9.00 -6.27 26.17
CA VAL A 285 -7.67 -5.65 26.33
C VAL A 285 -7.76 -4.13 26.25
N VAL A 286 -8.48 -3.60 25.24
CA VAL A 286 -8.69 -2.16 25.09
C VAL A 286 -9.39 -1.56 26.31
N THR A 287 -10.50 -2.17 26.74
CA THR A 287 -11.28 -1.69 27.89
C THR A 287 -10.46 -1.64 29.17
N ARG A 288 -9.66 -2.68 29.46
CA ARG A 288 -8.80 -2.73 30.65
C ARG A 288 -7.69 -1.69 30.60
N LEU A 289 -7.03 -1.51 29.44
CA LEU A 289 -5.98 -0.48 29.29
C LEU A 289 -6.55 0.93 29.51
N LEU A 290 -7.75 1.21 28.98
CA LEU A 290 -8.43 2.50 29.17
C LEU A 290 -8.84 2.71 30.64
N ALA A 291 -9.32 1.66 31.32
CA ALA A 291 -9.67 1.72 32.73
C ALA A 291 -8.47 2.03 33.63
N GLU A 292 -7.25 1.65 33.23
CA GLU A 292 -5.99 2.05 33.87
C GLU A 292 -5.54 3.48 33.52
N GLY A 293 -6.34 4.24 32.73
CA GLY A 293 -6.00 5.59 32.26
C GLY A 293 -4.93 5.62 31.17
N ARG A 294 -4.64 4.51 30.51
CA ARG A 294 -3.68 4.42 29.41
C ARG A 294 -4.31 4.88 28.11
N GLN A 295 -3.73 5.87 27.50
CA GLN A 295 -4.17 6.31 26.19
C GLN A 295 -3.84 5.28 25.13
N THR A 296 -4.86 4.70 24.49
CA THR A 296 -4.76 3.50 23.65
C THR A 296 -5.33 3.71 22.25
N CYS A 297 -4.61 3.30 21.21
CA CYS A 297 -5.14 3.14 19.86
C CYS A 297 -5.28 1.65 19.54
N ALA A 298 -6.48 1.23 19.11
CA ALA A 298 -6.71 -0.10 18.59
C ALA A 298 -6.75 -0.04 17.05
N PHE A 299 -5.81 -0.72 16.40
CA PHE A 299 -5.78 -0.84 14.93
C PHE A 299 -6.56 -2.07 14.48
N VAL A 300 -7.47 -1.84 13.54
CA VAL A 300 -8.29 -2.86 12.89
C VAL A 300 -8.16 -2.75 11.37
N ASP A 301 -8.57 -3.78 10.64
CA ASP A 301 -8.38 -3.88 9.19
C ASP A 301 -9.44 -3.14 8.35
N THR A 302 -10.66 -2.96 8.86
CA THR A 302 -11.76 -2.34 8.13
C THR A 302 -12.43 -1.20 8.89
N ARG A 303 -13.09 -0.29 8.14
CA ARG A 303 -13.86 0.82 8.72
C ARG A 303 -15.03 0.32 9.55
N THR A 304 -15.70 -0.73 9.09
CA THR A 304 -16.81 -1.37 9.80
C THR A 304 -16.37 -1.92 11.14
N ARG A 305 -15.21 -2.59 11.18
CA ARG A 305 -14.62 -3.10 12.43
C ARG A 305 -14.23 -1.98 13.39
N ALA A 306 -13.75 -0.83 12.89
CA ALA A 306 -13.43 0.31 13.74
C ALA A 306 -14.69 0.87 14.44
N GLU A 307 -15.80 0.99 13.70
CA GLU A 307 -17.08 1.43 14.26
C GLU A 307 -17.66 0.40 15.25
N GLN A 308 -17.57 -0.87 14.90
CA GLN A 308 -18.06 -1.96 15.75
C GLN A 308 -17.28 -2.03 17.06
N LEU A 309 -15.94 -2.06 17.01
CA LEU A 309 -15.09 -2.04 18.19
C LEU A 309 -15.37 -0.81 19.08
N ALA A 310 -15.56 0.35 18.43
CA ALA A 310 -15.91 1.57 19.19
C ALA A 310 -17.27 1.45 19.88
N ALA A 311 -18.25 0.79 19.27
CA ALA A 311 -19.54 0.53 19.87
C ALA A 311 -19.45 -0.48 21.03
N ASP A 312 -18.64 -1.54 20.85
CA ASP A 312 -18.47 -2.62 21.83
C ASP A 312 -17.79 -2.09 23.10
N VAL A 313 -16.69 -1.33 22.96
CA VAL A 313 -16.00 -0.71 24.08
C VAL A 313 -16.92 0.29 24.81
N ARG A 314 -17.69 1.12 24.09
CA ARG A 314 -18.65 2.05 24.72
C ARG A 314 -19.74 1.33 25.52
N ARG A 315 -20.16 0.13 25.14
CA ARG A 315 -21.11 -0.68 25.93
C ARG A 315 -20.56 -1.07 27.30
N THR A 316 -19.25 -1.08 27.50
CA THR A 316 -18.62 -1.29 28.81
C THR A 316 -18.58 -0.02 29.69
N GLY A 317 -19.10 1.11 29.18
CA GLY A 317 -19.14 2.39 29.90
C GLY A 317 -17.89 3.27 29.71
N VAL A 318 -16.96 2.89 28.81
CA VAL A 318 -15.73 3.65 28.54
C VAL A 318 -15.91 4.46 27.24
N GLU A 319 -15.52 5.75 27.28
CA GLU A 319 -15.55 6.59 26.08
C GLU A 319 -14.48 6.15 25.08
N PHE A 320 -14.92 5.76 23.89
CA PHE A 320 -14.08 5.26 22.82
C PHE A 320 -14.68 5.59 21.46
N ARG A 321 -13.90 6.06 20.52
CA ARG A 321 -14.38 6.54 19.22
C ARG A 321 -13.69 5.85 18.07
N ALA A 322 -14.34 5.84 16.88
CA ALA A 322 -13.73 5.38 15.65
C ALA A 322 -13.05 6.55 14.92
N TYR A 323 -11.77 6.36 14.56
CA TYR A 323 -11.01 7.27 13.70
C TYR A 323 -10.70 6.58 12.38
N ARG A 324 -11.31 7.00 11.29
CA ARG A 324 -11.24 6.32 9.99
C ARG A 324 -11.28 7.26 8.80
N ALA A 325 -10.90 6.77 7.64
CA ALA A 325 -11.11 7.49 6.40
C ALA A 325 -12.61 7.72 6.15
N GLY A 326 -12.97 8.91 5.68
CA GLY A 326 -14.36 9.32 5.44
C GLY A 326 -15.01 10.14 6.57
N LEU A 327 -14.29 10.38 7.67
CA LEU A 327 -14.70 11.42 8.64
C LEU A 327 -14.62 12.81 7.99
N LEU A 328 -15.57 13.66 8.34
CA LEU A 328 -15.54 15.06 7.92
C LEU A 328 -14.32 15.80 8.50
N PRO A 329 -13.77 16.79 7.80
CA PRO A 329 -12.56 17.49 8.26
C PRO A 329 -12.66 18.12 9.65
N HIS A 330 -13.86 18.55 10.07
CA HIS A 330 -14.06 19.09 11.41
C HIS A 330 -14.08 17.98 12.47
N GLU A 331 -14.80 16.88 12.22
CA GLU A 331 -14.85 15.72 13.14
C GLU A 331 -13.45 15.15 13.38
N ARG A 332 -12.66 15.05 12.32
CA ARG A 332 -11.26 14.60 12.42
C ARG A 332 -10.45 15.51 13.33
N ARG A 333 -10.53 16.83 13.15
CA ARG A 333 -9.80 17.80 13.98
C ARG A 333 -10.24 17.78 15.44
N GLU A 334 -11.53 17.60 15.70
CA GLU A 334 -12.07 17.45 17.05
C GLU A 334 -11.50 16.20 17.76
N LEU A 335 -11.49 15.06 17.07
CA LEU A 335 -10.91 13.82 17.60
C LEU A 335 -9.40 13.95 17.87
N GLU A 336 -8.67 14.55 16.94
CA GLU A 336 -7.23 14.80 17.07
C GLU A 336 -6.94 15.72 18.28
N ALA A 337 -7.71 16.79 18.45
CA ALA A 337 -7.59 17.71 19.57
C ALA A 337 -7.95 17.02 20.92
N ALA A 338 -9.02 16.22 20.95
CA ALA A 338 -9.43 15.47 22.12
C ALA A 338 -8.40 14.41 22.55
N LEU A 339 -7.76 13.76 21.59
CA LEU A 339 -6.64 12.83 21.85
C LEU A 339 -5.41 13.59 22.35
N ALA A 340 -5.01 14.68 21.69
CA ALA A 340 -3.84 15.45 22.09
C ALA A 340 -3.98 16.05 23.49
N SER A 341 -5.18 16.50 23.89
CA SER A 341 -5.50 17.02 25.24
C SER A 341 -5.80 15.94 26.28
N ARG A 342 -5.79 14.65 25.89
CA ARG A 342 -6.18 13.50 26.74
C ARG A 342 -7.62 13.56 27.26
N GLN A 343 -8.49 14.37 26.66
CA GLN A 343 -9.93 14.32 26.92
C GLN A 343 -10.56 13.02 26.41
N LEU A 344 -10.00 12.47 25.33
CA LEU A 344 -10.32 11.14 24.81
C LEU A 344 -9.11 10.23 25.03
N LEU A 345 -9.32 9.12 25.72
CA LEU A 345 -8.24 8.18 26.04
C LEU A 345 -8.09 7.07 24.97
N GLY A 346 -9.05 6.89 24.08
CA GLY A 346 -8.92 5.80 23.14
C GLY A 346 -9.69 5.93 21.85
N VAL A 347 -9.12 5.34 20.79
CA VAL A 347 -9.75 5.25 19.47
C VAL A 347 -9.50 3.89 18.83
N ALA A 348 -10.51 3.41 18.06
CA ALA A 348 -10.31 2.38 17.05
C ALA A 348 -9.94 3.04 15.72
N SER A 349 -8.89 2.56 15.07
CA SER A 349 -8.48 3.13 13.79
C SER A 349 -8.13 2.06 12.75
N THR A 350 -8.29 2.41 11.49
CA THR A 350 -7.69 1.70 10.37
C THR A 350 -6.27 2.26 10.11
N SER A 351 -5.72 2.06 8.94
CA SER A 351 -4.47 2.73 8.52
C SER A 351 -4.55 4.28 8.54
N ALA A 352 -5.70 4.87 8.86
CA ALA A 352 -5.88 6.32 8.91
C ALA A 352 -5.02 7.03 9.98
N LEU A 353 -4.68 6.36 11.09
CA LEU A 353 -3.74 6.84 12.11
C LEU A 353 -2.33 6.26 11.97
N GLU A 354 -2.08 5.46 10.94
CA GLU A 354 -0.77 4.90 10.65
C GLU A 354 0.19 5.97 10.11
N LEU A 355 -0.35 6.94 9.33
CA LEU A 355 0.44 7.95 8.62
C LEU A 355 0.03 9.38 8.98
N GLY A 356 1.04 10.23 9.18
CA GLY A 356 0.92 11.68 9.08
C GLY A 356 0.14 12.42 10.17
N VAL A 357 -0.43 11.75 11.17
CA VAL A 357 -1.18 12.44 12.24
C VAL A 357 -0.35 12.53 13.50
N ASP A 358 -0.08 13.75 13.97
CA ASP A 358 0.59 13.97 15.25
C ASP A 358 -0.45 14.06 16.38
N ILE A 359 -0.79 12.90 16.94
CA ILE A 359 -1.67 12.79 18.12
C ILE A 359 -0.90 12.73 19.44
N GLY A 360 0.43 12.99 19.38
CA GLY A 360 1.34 12.72 20.50
C GLY A 360 1.59 11.22 20.73
N GLY A 361 2.51 10.87 21.62
CA GLY A 361 2.78 9.47 21.95
C GLY A 361 1.65 8.89 22.79
N LEU A 362 1.04 7.80 22.32
CA LEU A 362 0.07 7.00 23.06
C LEU A 362 0.78 6.16 24.12
N ASP A 363 0.05 5.70 25.13
CA ASP A 363 0.62 4.82 26.17
C ASP A 363 0.63 3.35 25.70
N ALA A 364 -0.35 2.95 24.87
CA ALA A 364 -0.44 1.60 24.33
C ALA A 364 -1.05 1.57 22.93
N VAL A 365 -0.69 0.53 22.17
CA VAL A 365 -1.29 0.17 20.88
C VAL A 365 -1.78 -1.27 20.94
N VAL A 366 -3.01 -1.50 20.50
CA VAL A 366 -3.59 -2.84 20.32
C VAL A 366 -3.77 -3.09 18.82
N LEU A 367 -3.30 -4.23 18.34
CA LEU A 367 -3.38 -4.64 16.94
C LEU A 367 -4.35 -5.83 16.84
N ALA A 368 -5.48 -5.65 16.17
CA ALA A 368 -6.42 -6.74 15.87
C ALA A 368 -5.93 -7.51 14.65
N GLY A 369 -4.94 -8.35 14.85
CA GLY A 369 -4.22 -9.11 13.84
C GLY A 369 -2.98 -8.40 13.28
N HIS A 370 -2.12 -9.19 12.63
CA HIS A 370 -0.94 -8.68 11.93
C HIS A 370 -1.35 -7.82 10.74
N PRO A 371 -0.75 -6.63 10.53
CA PRO A 371 -1.20 -5.69 9.50
C PRO A 371 -0.77 -6.04 8.06
N GLY A 372 -0.18 -7.21 7.86
CA GLY A 372 0.25 -7.68 6.53
C GLY A 372 1.69 -7.33 6.17
N SER A 373 2.36 -6.44 6.90
CA SER A 373 3.79 -6.16 6.74
C SER A 373 4.46 -5.77 8.04
N GLN A 374 5.74 -6.09 8.18
CA GLN A 374 6.53 -5.64 9.34
C GLN A 374 6.66 -4.11 9.39
N ALA A 375 6.76 -3.46 8.24
CA ALA A 375 6.80 -2.01 8.16
C ALA A 375 5.54 -1.39 8.77
N ALA A 376 4.34 -1.86 8.39
CA ALA A 376 3.07 -1.41 8.97
C ALA A 376 2.95 -1.77 10.46
N LEU A 377 3.42 -2.96 10.86
CA LEU A 377 3.45 -3.37 12.26
C LEU A 377 4.23 -2.35 13.10
N TRP A 378 5.46 -2.07 12.71
CA TRP A 378 6.32 -1.14 13.46
C TRP A 378 5.89 0.32 13.32
N GLN A 379 5.22 0.71 12.22
CA GLN A 379 4.60 2.04 12.09
C GLN A 379 3.47 2.23 13.10
N ARG A 380 2.61 1.23 13.25
CA ARG A 380 1.50 1.25 14.23
C ARG A 380 2.02 1.21 15.65
N ILE A 381 2.97 0.31 15.96
CA ILE A 381 3.64 0.23 17.26
C ILE A 381 4.34 1.56 17.60
N GLY A 382 4.96 2.19 16.62
CA GLY A 382 5.63 3.49 16.77
C GLY A 382 4.71 4.65 17.15
N ARG A 383 3.38 4.46 17.16
CA ARG A 383 2.42 5.41 17.76
C ARG A 383 2.38 5.34 19.27
N ALA A 384 2.83 4.22 19.88
CA ALA A 384 3.00 4.09 21.32
C ALA A 384 4.39 4.54 21.76
N GLY A 385 4.46 5.01 23.01
CA GLY A 385 5.69 5.46 23.66
C GLY A 385 5.96 6.95 23.46
N ARG A 386 6.50 7.55 24.50
CA ARG A 386 7.04 8.91 24.51
C ARG A 386 8.53 8.83 24.76
N ARG A 387 9.25 9.93 24.58
CA ARG A 387 10.71 9.97 24.80
C ARG A 387 11.13 9.44 26.18
N ASP A 388 10.26 9.56 27.17
CA ASP A 388 10.48 9.25 28.59
C ASP A 388 9.70 8.02 29.10
N ARG A 389 8.87 7.38 28.25
CA ARG A 389 8.03 6.25 28.66
C ARG A 389 8.12 5.08 27.70
N PRO A 390 8.25 3.84 28.23
CA PRO A 390 8.20 2.64 27.41
C PRO A 390 6.91 2.53 26.61
N ALA A 391 7.00 1.99 25.40
CA ALA A 391 5.86 1.68 24.56
C ALA A 391 5.33 0.28 24.86
N LEU A 392 4.01 0.14 24.96
CA LEU A 392 3.32 -1.14 25.05
C LEU A 392 2.55 -1.39 23.75
N ALA A 393 2.79 -2.54 23.14
CA ALA A 393 2.00 -3.03 22.03
C ALA A 393 1.43 -4.41 22.33
N VAL A 394 0.19 -4.66 21.93
CA VAL A 394 -0.47 -5.96 22.07
C VAL A 394 -0.98 -6.38 20.69
N LEU A 395 -0.45 -7.46 20.16
CA LEU A 395 -0.96 -8.13 18.95
C LEU A 395 -1.93 -9.23 19.40
N VAL A 396 -3.19 -9.06 19.08
CA VAL A 396 -4.23 -10.08 19.26
C VAL A 396 -4.40 -10.78 17.92
N ALA A 397 -3.87 -11.99 17.80
CA ALA A 397 -3.89 -12.77 16.57
C ALA A 397 -5.32 -13.13 16.15
N ARG A 398 -5.61 -13.01 14.86
CA ARG A 398 -6.85 -13.48 14.25
C ARG A 398 -6.82 -15.00 14.06
N ASP A 399 -7.99 -15.56 13.82
CA ASP A 399 -8.10 -16.94 13.36
C ASP A 399 -7.83 -17.00 11.85
N ASP A 400 -6.56 -16.86 11.47
CA ASP A 400 -6.08 -17.06 10.10
C ASP A 400 -4.69 -17.71 10.08
N PRO A 401 -4.26 -18.32 8.95
CA PRO A 401 -3.01 -19.05 8.90
C PRO A 401 -1.76 -18.20 9.11
N ALA A 402 -1.78 -16.95 8.62
CA ALA A 402 -0.63 -16.05 8.74
C ALA A 402 -0.45 -15.57 10.18
N ASP A 403 -1.52 -15.14 10.85
CA ASP A 403 -1.44 -14.72 12.26
C ASP A 403 -1.03 -15.90 13.16
N ALA A 404 -1.53 -17.11 12.88
CA ALA A 404 -1.11 -18.31 13.59
C ALA A 404 0.39 -18.60 13.39
N TRP A 405 0.91 -18.41 12.17
CA TRP A 405 2.33 -18.56 11.89
C TRP A 405 3.19 -17.54 12.67
N TRP A 406 2.77 -16.28 12.76
CA TRP A 406 3.47 -15.27 13.56
C TRP A 406 3.46 -15.60 15.06
N CYS A 407 2.39 -16.22 15.57
CA CYS A 407 2.36 -16.71 16.96
C CYS A 407 3.38 -17.82 17.20
N ASP A 408 3.61 -18.67 16.21
CA ASP A 408 4.58 -19.78 16.29
C ASP A 408 6.04 -19.30 16.05
N HIS A 409 6.22 -18.15 15.38
CA HIS A 409 7.53 -17.58 15.02
C HIS A 409 7.66 -16.12 15.47
N PRO A 410 7.50 -15.82 16.77
CA PRO A 410 7.45 -14.45 17.26
C PRO A 410 8.74 -13.68 17.00
N ASP A 411 9.90 -14.32 17.06
CA ASP A 411 11.21 -13.67 16.86
C ASP A 411 11.35 -13.08 15.44
N ALA A 412 10.66 -13.64 14.45
CA ALA A 412 10.64 -13.12 13.10
C ALA A 412 10.02 -11.71 13.02
N LEU A 413 9.20 -11.31 14.00
CA LEU A 413 8.65 -9.95 14.10
C LEU A 413 9.67 -8.91 14.58
N LEU A 414 10.73 -9.33 15.28
CA LEU A 414 11.82 -8.45 15.75
C LEU A 414 12.97 -8.37 14.76
N GLY A 415 13.27 -9.50 14.12
CA GLY A 415 14.35 -9.65 13.18
C GLY A 415 13.83 -9.33 11.79
N GLY A 416 14.02 -8.20 11.27
CA GLY A 416 13.48 -8.02 9.98
C GLY A 416 14.46 -7.45 8.99
N ASP A 417 14.90 -8.28 8.08
CA ASP A 417 15.14 -7.78 6.75
C ASP A 417 13.82 -7.20 6.26
N ALA A 418 13.83 -5.95 5.87
CA ALA A 418 12.63 -5.24 5.49
C ALA A 418 11.96 -5.94 4.30
N ASP A 419 10.72 -6.34 4.48
CA ASP A 419 10.00 -7.25 3.59
C ASP A 419 9.58 -6.61 2.25
N THR A 420 9.56 -5.28 2.17
CA THR A 420 8.97 -4.57 1.03
C THR A 420 9.88 -4.62 -0.19
N PRO A 421 9.52 -5.38 -1.23
CA PRO A 421 10.31 -5.41 -2.46
C PRO A 421 10.20 -4.08 -3.22
N PRO A 422 11.18 -3.75 -4.06
CA PRO A 422 11.05 -2.66 -5.01
C PRO A 422 9.81 -2.84 -5.91
N PRO A 423 9.23 -1.74 -6.44
CA PRO A 423 8.21 -1.85 -7.48
C PRO A 423 8.71 -2.70 -8.65
N GLY A 424 7.87 -3.62 -9.12
CA GLY A 424 8.20 -4.47 -10.27
C GLY A 424 8.41 -3.68 -11.56
N ALA A 425 9.00 -4.30 -12.57
CA ALA A 425 9.12 -3.71 -13.90
C ALA A 425 7.72 -3.46 -14.50
N PRO A 426 7.50 -2.31 -15.15
CA PRO A 426 6.21 -2.01 -15.77
C PRO A 426 5.86 -3.03 -16.85
N THR A 427 4.65 -3.57 -16.79
CA THR A 427 4.10 -4.41 -17.87
C THR A 427 3.72 -3.53 -19.07
N ASP A 428 3.60 -4.11 -20.25
CA ASP A 428 3.20 -3.38 -21.46
C ASP A 428 1.88 -2.64 -21.29
N ARG A 429 0.94 -3.23 -20.56
CA ARG A 429 -0.37 -2.64 -20.27
C ARG A 429 -0.27 -1.38 -19.41
N VAL A 430 0.72 -1.30 -18.55
CA VAL A 430 1.02 -0.11 -17.73
C VAL A 430 1.88 0.88 -18.53
N LEU A 431 2.86 0.38 -19.27
CA LEU A 431 3.85 1.21 -19.96
C LEU A 431 3.26 1.92 -21.18
N ALA A 432 2.47 1.24 -22.03
CA ALA A 432 1.98 1.82 -23.27
C ALA A 432 1.12 3.10 -23.08
N PRO A 433 0.14 3.16 -22.16
CA PRO A 433 -0.57 4.41 -21.88
C PRO A 433 0.33 5.52 -21.35
N GLN A 434 1.33 5.18 -20.53
CA GLN A 434 2.29 6.15 -20.01
C GLN A 434 3.22 6.70 -21.11
N LEU A 435 3.60 5.88 -22.09
CA LEU A 435 4.32 6.34 -23.29
C LEU A 435 3.46 7.30 -24.13
N ALA A 436 2.16 7.02 -24.28
CA ALA A 436 1.23 7.92 -24.95
C ALA A 436 1.15 9.28 -24.24
N ALA A 437 1.08 9.28 -22.89
CA ALA A 437 1.10 10.50 -22.10
C ALA A 437 2.45 11.24 -22.21
N ALA A 438 3.56 10.53 -22.19
CA ALA A 438 4.89 11.09 -22.40
C ALA A 438 5.04 11.73 -23.79
N ALA A 439 4.47 11.08 -24.84
CA ALA A 439 4.46 11.59 -26.20
C ALA A 439 3.61 12.87 -26.36
N GLN A 440 2.52 12.98 -25.58
CA GLN A 440 1.70 14.19 -25.54
C GLN A 440 2.41 15.36 -24.87
N GLU A 441 3.21 15.09 -23.84
CA GLU A 441 4.02 16.12 -23.19
C GLU A 441 5.15 16.61 -24.10
N ARG A 442 5.88 15.67 -24.69
CA ARG A 442 6.96 15.89 -25.65
C ARG A 442 7.09 14.68 -26.56
N PRO A 443 7.35 14.84 -27.86
CA PRO A 443 7.55 13.70 -28.75
C PRO A 443 8.55 12.70 -28.18
N LEU A 444 8.24 11.41 -28.28
CA LEU A 444 9.17 10.34 -27.89
C LEU A 444 10.27 10.20 -28.94
N THR A 445 11.44 9.88 -28.48
CA THR A 445 12.63 9.60 -29.30
C THR A 445 13.25 8.25 -28.91
N ALA A 446 14.23 7.77 -29.65
CA ALA A 446 14.95 6.56 -29.28
C ALA A 446 15.71 6.70 -27.93
N GLU A 447 16.10 7.93 -27.56
CA GLU A 447 16.78 8.20 -26.28
C GLU A 447 15.89 7.98 -25.06
N ASP A 448 14.58 7.96 -25.25
CA ASP A 448 13.59 7.74 -24.19
C ASP A 448 13.59 6.31 -23.63
N GLU A 449 14.30 5.38 -24.28
CA GLU A 449 14.59 4.05 -23.75
C GLU A 449 15.31 4.15 -22.36
N HIS A 450 16.12 5.16 -22.17
CA HIS A 450 16.76 5.46 -20.88
C HIS A 450 15.75 5.64 -19.75
N TRP A 451 14.58 6.23 -20.05
CA TRP A 451 13.54 6.51 -19.05
C TRP A 451 12.55 5.36 -18.89
N PHE A 452 12.18 4.73 -19.99
CA PHE A 452 11.03 3.83 -20.02
C PHE A 452 11.41 2.36 -20.26
N GLY A 453 12.70 2.09 -20.52
CA GLY A 453 13.24 0.75 -20.71
C GLY A 453 13.24 0.28 -22.18
N PRO A 454 13.80 -0.92 -22.43
CA PRO A 454 14.14 -1.39 -23.78
C PRO A 454 12.93 -1.60 -24.71
N ARG A 455 11.74 -1.77 -24.16
CA ARG A 455 10.53 -1.94 -24.96
C ARG A 455 9.89 -0.64 -25.46
N THR A 456 10.49 0.50 -25.17
CA THR A 456 9.95 1.84 -25.51
C THR A 456 9.67 1.99 -27.00
N ALA A 457 10.64 1.68 -27.85
CA ALA A 457 10.49 1.82 -29.30
C ALA A 457 9.45 0.87 -29.88
N GLU A 458 9.44 -0.39 -29.45
CA GLU A 458 8.49 -1.41 -29.89
C GLU A 458 7.04 -1.01 -29.56
N LEU A 459 6.80 -0.60 -28.32
CA LEU A 459 5.47 -0.17 -27.87
C LEU A 459 5.03 1.15 -28.51
N ALA A 460 5.95 2.07 -28.76
CA ALA A 460 5.66 3.31 -29.46
C ALA A 460 5.30 3.05 -30.93
N ASP A 461 5.94 2.06 -31.59
CA ASP A 461 5.56 1.62 -32.93
C ASP A 461 4.21 0.91 -32.93
N ALA A 462 3.91 0.07 -31.95
CA ALA A 462 2.59 -0.55 -31.78
C ALA A 462 1.48 0.50 -31.59
N LEU A 463 1.72 1.52 -30.74
CA LEU A 463 0.81 2.66 -30.56
C LEU A 463 0.64 3.48 -31.86
N ALA A 464 1.67 3.59 -32.68
CA ALA A 464 1.58 4.24 -34.00
C ALA A 464 0.77 3.41 -34.98
N GLY A 465 0.95 2.09 -35.00
CA GLY A 465 0.13 1.15 -35.80
C GLY A 465 -1.35 1.20 -35.41
N GLY A 466 -1.64 1.39 -34.12
CA GLY A 466 -2.99 1.58 -33.57
C GLY A 466 -3.56 3.01 -33.74
N GLY A 467 -2.85 3.94 -34.39
CA GLY A 467 -3.32 5.32 -34.62
C GLY A 467 -3.34 6.22 -33.40
N VAL A 468 -2.72 5.80 -32.27
CA VAL A 468 -2.57 6.62 -31.06
C VAL A 468 -1.44 7.63 -31.23
N LEU A 469 -0.33 7.18 -31.79
CA LEU A 469 0.83 8.00 -32.12
C LEU A 469 1.02 8.08 -33.65
N ARG A 470 1.85 9.02 -34.07
CA ARG A 470 2.34 9.11 -35.46
C ARG A 470 3.86 9.05 -35.46
N ARG A 471 4.43 8.07 -36.16
CA ARG A 471 5.88 8.00 -36.36
C ARG A 471 6.33 9.02 -37.38
N ARG A 472 7.44 9.72 -37.09
CA ARG A 472 8.19 10.61 -37.99
C ARG A 472 9.68 10.30 -37.85
N PRO A 473 10.53 10.81 -38.78
CA PRO A 473 11.98 10.58 -38.64
C PRO A 473 12.58 11.01 -37.33
N THR A 474 11.98 12.00 -36.65
CA THR A 474 12.47 12.57 -35.36
C THR A 474 11.82 11.95 -34.13
N GLY A 475 10.95 10.91 -34.29
CA GLY A 475 10.31 10.24 -33.16
C GLY A 475 8.83 9.99 -33.33
N TRP A 476 8.12 9.74 -32.22
CA TRP A 476 6.70 9.45 -32.17
C TRP A 476 5.92 10.61 -31.54
N PHE A 477 4.86 11.01 -32.19
CA PHE A 477 4.09 12.21 -31.87
C PHE A 477 2.67 11.84 -31.48
N TRP A 478 2.15 12.44 -30.43
CA TRP A 478 0.73 12.39 -30.09
C TRP A 478 -0.09 13.12 -31.15
N THR A 479 -1.20 12.54 -31.60
CA THR A 479 -1.99 13.10 -32.70
C THR A 479 -3.49 13.25 -32.41
N ARG A 480 -3.92 12.83 -31.24
CA ARG A 480 -5.34 12.86 -30.85
C ARG A 480 -5.67 14.18 -30.14
N ALA A 481 -6.98 14.54 -30.13
CA ALA A 481 -7.45 15.75 -29.46
C ALA A 481 -7.70 15.56 -27.95
N ASP A 482 -7.90 14.32 -27.54
CA ASP A 482 -8.10 13.94 -26.13
C ASP A 482 -6.79 14.02 -25.33
N ARG A 483 -6.92 13.90 -24.01
CA ARG A 483 -5.78 13.89 -23.10
C ARG A 483 -5.38 12.44 -22.83
N ALA A 484 -4.16 12.08 -23.16
CA ALA A 484 -3.64 10.73 -22.94
C ALA A 484 -3.71 10.30 -21.45
N VAL A 485 -3.54 11.25 -20.52
CA VAL A 485 -3.58 10.97 -19.08
C VAL A 485 -4.96 10.56 -18.56
N ASP A 486 -6.05 10.86 -19.27
CA ASP A 486 -7.41 10.51 -18.85
C ASP A 486 -7.69 8.99 -19.02
N ALA A 487 -6.90 8.31 -19.85
CA ALA A 487 -6.93 6.85 -19.97
C ALA A 487 -6.14 6.11 -18.88
N ILE A 488 -5.48 6.83 -17.96
CA ILE A 488 -4.60 6.25 -16.94
C ILE A 488 -5.20 6.48 -15.56
N ASP A 489 -5.47 5.41 -14.85
CA ASP A 489 -5.75 5.43 -13.40
C ASP A 489 -4.51 4.93 -12.66
N LEU A 490 -3.92 5.79 -11.82
CA LEU A 490 -2.71 5.44 -11.08
C LEU A 490 -2.97 4.39 -9.98
N ARG A 491 -4.19 4.37 -9.42
CA ARG A 491 -4.56 3.53 -8.26
C ARG A 491 -5.44 2.35 -8.63
N GLY A 492 -6.15 2.46 -9.74
CA GLY A 492 -7.03 1.43 -10.26
C GLY A 492 -6.48 0.87 -11.57
N CYS A 493 -6.97 -0.29 -11.95
CA CYS A 493 -6.50 -0.98 -13.13
C CYS A 493 -7.59 -1.16 -14.18
N GLY A 494 -8.58 -0.27 -14.24
CA GLY A 494 -9.66 -0.41 -15.19
C GLY A 494 -10.79 0.60 -15.05
N ALA A 495 -11.88 0.33 -15.77
CA ALA A 495 -13.11 1.12 -15.69
C ALA A 495 -13.67 1.09 -14.26
N ARG A 496 -14.31 2.18 -13.85
CA ARG A 496 -15.02 2.28 -12.58
C ARG A 496 -16.51 2.15 -12.78
N VAL A 497 -17.17 1.55 -11.80
CA VAL A 497 -18.62 1.53 -11.67
C VAL A 497 -19.01 2.46 -10.54
N GLU A 498 -19.84 3.44 -10.85
CA GLU A 498 -20.37 4.38 -9.86
C GLU A 498 -21.62 3.80 -9.21
N VAL A 499 -21.78 4.04 -7.91
CA VAL A 499 -22.97 3.70 -7.14
C VAL A 499 -23.72 4.98 -6.84
N CYS A 500 -24.95 5.10 -7.34
CA CYS A 500 -25.76 6.30 -7.19
C CYS A 500 -27.05 6.01 -6.40
N GLU A 501 -27.49 6.99 -5.64
CA GLU A 501 -28.81 7.02 -5.03
C GLU A 501 -29.82 7.45 -6.08
N PRO A 502 -30.83 6.63 -6.45
CA PRO A 502 -31.72 6.95 -7.57
C PRO A 502 -32.59 8.20 -7.35
N ASP A 503 -32.98 8.47 -6.10
CA ASP A 503 -33.92 9.56 -5.79
C ASP A 503 -33.25 10.94 -5.80
N THR A 504 -31.94 11.02 -5.58
CA THR A 504 -31.17 12.28 -5.52
C THR A 504 -30.15 12.42 -6.64
N GLY A 505 -29.81 11.33 -7.34
CA GLY A 505 -28.72 11.29 -8.31
C GLY A 505 -27.33 11.42 -7.69
N ARG A 506 -27.24 11.35 -6.34
CA ARG A 506 -25.97 11.51 -5.62
C ARG A 506 -25.11 10.26 -5.80
N VAL A 507 -23.85 10.45 -6.21
CA VAL A 507 -22.84 9.38 -6.19
C VAL A 507 -22.46 9.11 -4.73
N ILE A 508 -22.74 7.91 -4.24
CA ILE A 508 -22.42 7.44 -2.90
C ILE A 508 -21.07 6.72 -2.82
N GLY A 509 -20.59 6.16 -3.93
CA GLY A 509 -19.31 5.48 -3.99
C GLY A 509 -18.95 5.05 -5.40
N SER A 510 -17.76 4.48 -5.55
CA SER A 510 -17.34 3.84 -6.81
C SER A 510 -16.42 2.66 -6.53
N LEU A 511 -16.50 1.62 -7.37
CA LEU A 511 -15.65 0.43 -7.34
C LEU A 511 -15.01 0.19 -8.70
N ASP A 512 -13.88 -0.53 -8.70
CA ASP A 512 -13.28 -1.01 -9.94
C ASP A 512 -14.18 -2.07 -10.60
N ALA A 513 -14.30 -2.03 -11.91
CA ALA A 513 -15.26 -2.87 -12.63
C ALA A 513 -15.08 -4.38 -12.40
N HIS A 514 -13.83 -4.84 -12.19
CA HIS A 514 -13.56 -6.25 -11.90
C HIS A 514 -14.06 -6.71 -10.51
N ARG A 515 -14.26 -5.75 -9.57
CA ARG A 515 -14.85 -6.01 -8.26
C ARG A 515 -16.34 -5.77 -8.24
N ALA A 516 -16.83 -4.93 -9.14
CA ALA A 516 -18.21 -4.47 -9.14
C ALA A 516 -19.20 -5.63 -9.32
N ASP A 517 -18.92 -6.60 -10.19
CA ASP A 517 -19.78 -7.76 -10.38
C ASP A 517 -19.94 -8.60 -9.11
N ARG A 518 -18.95 -8.58 -8.19
CA ARG A 518 -18.96 -9.31 -6.91
C ARG A 518 -19.61 -8.52 -5.78
N GLU A 519 -19.49 -7.18 -5.81
CA GLU A 519 -19.91 -6.32 -4.69
C GLU A 519 -21.16 -5.49 -5.01
N LEU A 520 -21.51 -5.32 -6.30
CA LEU A 520 -22.60 -4.47 -6.78
C LEU A 520 -23.54 -5.22 -7.72
N HIS A 521 -23.61 -6.56 -7.64
CA HIS A 521 -24.56 -7.36 -8.41
C HIS A 521 -26.01 -7.05 -8.02
N PRO A 522 -27.01 -7.40 -8.84
CA PRO A 522 -28.41 -7.31 -8.46
C PRO A 522 -28.67 -7.92 -7.08
N GLY A 523 -29.38 -7.18 -6.21
CA GLY A 523 -29.67 -7.61 -4.84
C GLY A 523 -28.48 -7.60 -3.86
N ALA A 524 -27.31 -7.07 -4.25
CA ALA A 524 -26.16 -6.96 -3.36
C ALA A 524 -26.40 -6.00 -2.20
N VAL A 525 -25.89 -6.34 -1.03
CA VAL A 525 -25.83 -5.46 0.13
C VAL A 525 -24.49 -4.72 0.11
N TYR A 526 -24.53 -3.46 -0.32
CA TYR A 526 -23.38 -2.57 -0.35
C TYR A 526 -23.30 -1.75 0.93
N ARG A 527 -22.13 -1.72 1.58
CA ARG A 527 -21.92 -0.92 2.80
C ARG A 527 -21.03 0.29 2.50
N HIS A 528 -21.56 1.46 2.82
CA HIS A 528 -20.83 2.72 2.62
C HIS A 528 -21.05 3.67 3.80
N GLN A 529 -19.96 4.15 4.43
CA GLN A 529 -19.98 5.10 5.56
C GLN A 529 -20.89 4.69 6.74
N GLY A 530 -20.93 3.39 7.05
CA GLY A 530 -21.76 2.86 8.14
C GLY A 530 -23.23 2.67 7.78
N GLU A 531 -23.64 3.06 6.58
CA GLU A 531 -24.97 2.82 6.04
C GLU A 531 -25.00 1.58 5.16
N THR A 532 -26.14 0.88 5.19
CA THR A 532 -26.39 -0.29 4.37
C THR A 532 -27.26 0.12 3.18
N TRP A 533 -26.80 -0.23 1.98
CA TRP A 533 -27.44 0.08 0.71
C TRP A 533 -27.77 -1.23 -0.02
N LEU A 534 -28.96 -1.35 -0.51
CA LEU A 534 -29.37 -2.49 -1.33
C LEU A 534 -29.34 -2.09 -2.80
N VAL A 535 -28.54 -2.80 -3.59
CA VAL A 535 -28.48 -2.66 -5.06
C VAL A 535 -29.78 -3.17 -5.66
N GLY A 536 -30.32 -2.44 -6.66
CA GLY A 536 -31.56 -2.82 -7.32
C GLY A 536 -31.44 -4.15 -8.06
N ASP A 537 -32.58 -4.87 -8.18
CA ASP A 537 -32.60 -6.21 -8.77
C ASP A 537 -32.33 -6.22 -10.30
N GLU A 538 -32.51 -5.08 -10.98
CA GLU A 538 -32.30 -4.93 -12.42
C GLU A 538 -30.97 -4.27 -12.77
N GLU A 539 -30.15 -3.91 -11.76
CA GLU A 539 -28.91 -3.18 -11.98
C GLU A 539 -27.79 -4.09 -12.48
N SER A 540 -27.00 -3.59 -13.42
CA SER A 540 -25.84 -4.31 -13.94
C SER A 540 -24.58 -3.47 -13.86
N PRO A 541 -23.52 -3.94 -13.18
CA PRO A 541 -22.23 -3.26 -13.15
C PRO A 541 -21.60 -3.07 -14.53
N ALA A 542 -22.01 -3.86 -15.53
CA ALA A 542 -21.54 -3.72 -16.91
C ALA A 542 -21.87 -2.36 -17.53
N ALA A 543 -22.92 -1.68 -17.06
CA ALA A 543 -23.30 -0.35 -17.53
C ALA A 543 -22.39 0.78 -17.00
N GLY A 544 -21.48 0.50 -16.06
CA GLY A 544 -20.62 1.49 -15.42
C GLY A 544 -21.30 2.34 -14.35
N LEU A 545 -22.57 2.12 -14.10
CA LEU A 545 -23.40 2.79 -13.11
C LEU A 545 -24.41 1.81 -12.53
N VAL A 546 -24.54 1.79 -11.21
CA VAL A 546 -25.60 1.04 -10.52
C VAL A 546 -26.32 1.93 -9.52
N TYR A 547 -27.62 1.66 -9.33
CA TYR A 547 -28.41 2.35 -8.32
C TYR A 547 -28.59 1.50 -7.07
N ALA A 548 -28.41 2.13 -5.91
CA ALA A 548 -28.62 1.50 -4.62
C ALA A 548 -29.47 2.40 -3.71
N ARG A 549 -30.32 1.79 -2.89
CA ARG A 549 -31.18 2.49 -1.93
C ARG A 549 -30.78 2.18 -0.50
N PRO A 550 -30.85 3.12 0.44
CA PRO A 550 -30.60 2.85 1.84
C PRO A 550 -31.62 1.84 2.38
N ARG A 551 -31.15 0.74 2.93
CA ARG A 551 -32.02 -0.33 3.47
C ARG A 551 -31.26 -1.15 4.50
N ARG A 552 -31.83 -1.32 5.69
CA ARG A 552 -31.36 -2.30 6.67
C ARG A 552 -31.86 -3.68 6.30
N THR A 553 -30.96 -4.63 6.14
CA THR A 553 -31.29 -5.97 5.61
C THR A 553 -31.24 -7.08 6.66
N GLY A 554 -30.44 -6.93 7.73
CA GLY A 554 -30.16 -7.99 8.71
C GLY A 554 -29.38 -9.17 8.13
N TYR A 555 -28.96 -9.08 6.86
CA TYR A 555 -28.13 -10.07 6.18
C TYR A 555 -27.03 -9.38 5.35
N LEU A 556 -25.99 -10.14 5.06
CA LEU A 556 -24.92 -9.81 4.12
C LEU A 556 -25.09 -10.62 2.84
N THR A 557 -24.48 -10.14 1.75
CA THR A 557 -24.41 -10.90 0.50
C THR A 557 -22.96 -11.27 0.20
N VAL A 558 -22.76 -12.52 -0.24
CA VAL A 558 -21.47 -13.04 -0.70
C VAL A 558 -21.65 -13.62 -2.09
N ALA A 559 -21.00 -12.99 -3.08
CA ALA A 559 -21.10 -13.44 -4.46
C ALA A 559 -20.45 -14.81 -4.64
N ARG A 560 -21.14 -15.69 -5.38
CA ARG A 560 -20.61 -16.94 -5.93
C ARG A 560 -20.11 -16.70 -7.34
N SER A 561 -18.91 -17.10 -7.61
CA SER A 561 -18.30 -16.94 -8.94
C SER A 561 -17.59 -18.22 -9.34
N THR A 562 -17.65 -18.51 -10.63
CA THR A 562 -16.76 -19.48 -11.27
C THR A 562 -15.60 -18.75 -11.93
N SER A 563 -14.43 -19.36 -11.94
CA SER A 563 -13.28 -18.86 -12.67
C SER A 563 -12.56 -20.00 -13.37
N ARG A 564 -12.05 -19.72 -14.56
CA ARG A 564 -11.20 -20.64 -15.31
C ARG A 564 -9.97 -19.90 -15.85
N VAL A 565 -8.85 -20.58 -15.86
CA VAL A 565 -7.62 -20.07 -16.46
C VAL A 565 -7.54 -20.62 -17.88
N GLU A 566 -7.63 -19.75 -18.91
CA GLU A 566 -7.66 -20.17 -20.31
C GLU A 566 -6.29 -20.27 -20.92
N GLN A 567 -5.39 -19.37 -20.56
CA GLN A 567 -4.04 -19.30 -21.11
C GLN A 567 -3.04 -19.05 -20.01
N LEU A 568 -1.96 -19.81 -20.03
CA LEU A 568 -0.80 -19.62 -19.20
C LEU A 568 0.43 -19.54 -20.08
N THR A 569 1.25 -18.54 -19.88
CA THR A 569 2.51 -18.38 -20.61
C THR A 569 3.61 -18.11 -19.61
N GLY A 570 4.49 -19.07 -19.40
CA GLY A 570 5.61 -19.01 -18.46
C GLY A 570 6.57 -20.16 -18.71
N GLU A 571 7.80 -20.00 -18.27
CA GLU A 571 8.80 -21.06 -18.36
C GLU A 571 8.77 -21.91 -17.08
N PRO A 572 8.41 -23.19 -17.17
CA PRO A 572 8.41 -24.08 -16.02
C PRO A 572 9.85 -24.41 -15.62
N ARG A 573 10.06 -24.48 -14.30
CA ARG A 573 11.33 -24.89 -13.67
C ARG A 573 11.08 -26.10 -12.80
N ASP A 574 11.99 -27.07 -12.83
CA ASP A 574 11.90 -28.24 -11.95
C ASP A 574 11.86 -27.83 -10.48
N ARG A 575 10.96 -28.49 -9.74
CA ARG A 575 10.76 -28.20 -8.33
C ARG A 575 10.39 -29.50 -7.57
N GLY A 576 11.36 -30.20 -7.03
CA GLY A 576 11.11 -31.47 -6.37
C GLY A 576 10.40 -32.49 -7.27
N GLY A 577 9.19 -32.93 -6.85
CA GLY A 577 8.35 -33.82 -7.67
C GLY A 577 7.46 -33.11 -8.70
N GLY A 578 7.52 -31.78 -8.80
CA GLY A 578 6.67 -30.99 -9.70
C GLY A 578 7.42 -29.91 -10.45
N LEU A 579 6.68 -29.00 -11.06
CA LEU A 579 7.20 -27.84 -11.78
C LEU A 579 6.65 -26.57 -11.16
N LEU A 580 7.45 -25.52 -11.07
CA LEU A 580 7.02 -24.16 -10.74
C LEU A 580 7.16 -23.28 -11.98
N ALA A 581 6.12 -22.54 -12.32
CA ALA A 581 6.16 -21.51 -13.34
C ALA A 581 5.53 -20.23 -12.85
N HIS A 582 5.91 -19.10 -13.45
CA HIS A 582 5.23 -17.83 -13.34
C HIS A 582 5.21 -17.12 -14.69
N GLY A 583 4.22 -16.28 -14.91
CA GLY A 583 4.08 -15.54 -16.17
C GLY A 583 2.68 -15.02 -16.41
N SER A 584 2.36 -14.75 -17.69
CA SER A 584 1.05 -14.19 -18.03
C SER A 584 -0.05 -15.25 -17.95
N ALA A 585 -1.21 -14.81 -17.47
CA ALA A 585 -2.42 -15.61 -17.37
C ALA A 585 -3.62 -14.88 -17.96
N ARG A 586 -4.47 -15.59 -18.68
CA ARG A 586 -5.82 -15.14 -19.03
C ARG A 586 -6.81 -15.88 -18.19
N VAL A 587 -7.53 -15.14 -17.35
CA VAL A 587 -8.54 -15.67 -16.43
C VAL A 587 -9.91 -15.18 -16.88
N VAL A 588 -10.86 -16.10 -17.03
CA VAL A 588 -12.26 -15.76 -17.26
C VAL A 588 -13.04 -16.09 -16.03
N SER A 589 -13.80 -15.13 -15.52
CA SER A 589 -14.63 -15.29 -14.33
C SER A 589 -16.05 -14.81 -14.59
N GLN A 590 -17.02 -15.46 -13.92
CA GLN A 590 -18.42 -15.11 -13.98
C GLN A 590 -19.02 -15.19 -12.58
N VAL A 591 -19.77 -14.19 -12.18
CA VAL A 591 -20.59 -14.25 -10.98
C VAL A 591 -21.90 -14.94 -11.35
N THR A 592 -22.11 -16.14 -10.80
CA THR A 592 -23.23 -17.02 -11.14
C THR A 592 -24.34 -16.99 -10.10
N GLY A 593 -24.11 -16.29 -8.97
CA GLY A 593 -25.11 -16.19 -7.91
C GLY A 593 -24.54 -15.49 -6.68
N PHE A 594 -25.31 -15.44 -5.63
CA PHE A 594 -24.88 -14.99 -4.31
C PHE A 594 -25.60 -15.71 -3.19
N LEU A 595 -24.94 -15.77 -2.04
CA LEU A 595 -25.51 -16.26 -0.79
C LEU A 595 -25.98 -15.07 0.06
N ARG A 596 -27.10 -15.21 0.74
CA ARG A 596 -27.49 -14.35 1.85
C ARG A 596 -27.09 -15.01 3.17
N LEU A 597 -26.31 -14.32 3.97
CA LEU A 597 -25.84 -14.80 5.27
C LEU A 597 -26.39 -13.91 6.36
N ASP A 598 -26.84 -14.52 7.45
CA ASP A 598 -27.22 -13.78 8.65
C ASP A 598 -26.07 -12.88 9.11
N GLU A 599 -26.39 -11.62 9.43
CA GLU A 599 -25.39 -10.64 9.79
C GLU A 599 -24.68 -10.95 11.13
N VAL A 600 -25.32 -11.68 12.02
CA VAL A 600 -24.84 -11.98 13.38
C VAL A 600 -24.25 -13.38 13.47
N THR A 601 -24.96 -14.39 12.97
CA THR A 601 -24.54 -15.79 13.08
C THR A 601 -23.69 -16.27 11.92
N GLY A 602 -23.74 -15.59 10.78
CA GLY A 602 -23.09 -16.04 9.55
C GLY A 602 -23.77 -17.21 8.85
N ASP A 603 -24.94 -17.66 9.34
CA ASP A 603 -25.67 -18.77 8.75
C ASP A 603 -26.19 -18.39 7.36
N ILE A 604 -26.15 -19.35 6.43
CA ILE A 604 -26.68 -19.16 5.08
C ILE A 604 -28.20 -19.22 5.14
N TRP A 605 -28.87 -18.13 4.75
CA TRP A 605 -30.33 -18.11 4.63
C TRP A 605 -30.77 -18.75 3.33
N ASP A 606 -30.20 -18.33 2.21
CA ASP A 606 -30.54 -18.86 0.88
C ASP A 606 -29.44 -18.55 -0.15
N GLU A 607 -29.66 -19.06 -1.36
CA GLU A 607 -28.83 -18.80 -2.52
C GLU A 607 -29.69 -18.28 -3.68
N THR A 608 -29.23 -17.21 -4.33
CA THR A 608 -29.88 -16.64 -5.51
C THR A 608 -28.97 -16.77 -6.71
N ALA A 609 -29.48 -17.35 -7.80
CA ALA A 609 -28.76 -17.43 -9.07
C ALA A 609 -28.71 -16.06 -9.79
N LEU A 610 -27.61 -15.77 -10.46
CA LEU A 610 -27.40 -14.60 -11.31
C LEU A 610 -26.90 -15.03 -12.68
N ASP A 611 -27.21 -14.24 -13.69
CA ASP A 611 -26.71 -14.39 -15.06
C ASP A 611 -25.92 -13.10 -15.44
N LEU A 612 -24.76 -12.91 -14.81
CA LEU A 612 -23.88 -11.80 -15.13
C LEU A 612 -22.91 -12.19 -16.27
N PRO A 613 -22.44 -11.22 -17.06
CA PRO A 613 -21.52 -11.50 -18.14
C PRO A 613 -20.16 -12.03 -17.66
N GLU A 614 -19.54 -12.87 -18.47
CA GLU A 614 -18.15 -13.27 -18.25
C GLU A 614 -17.21 -12.06 -18.33
N ARG A 615 -16.24 -12.04 -17.44
CA ARG A 615 -15.15 -11.04 -17.41
C ARG A 615 -13.82 -11.69 -17.68
N THR A 616 -13.10 -11.14 -18.63
CA THR A 616 -11.72 -11.58 -18.92
C THR A 616 -10.72 -10.66 -18.24
N LEU A 617 -9.77 -11.26 -17.55
CA LEU A 617 -8.65 -10.60 -16.89
C LEU A 617 -7.35 -11.16 -17.44
N ASP A 618 -6.62 -10.36 -18.22
CA ASP A 618 -5.23 -10.64 -18.53
C ASP A 618 -4.35 -10.15 -17.39
N THR A 619 -3.61 -11.03 -16.74
CA THR A 619 -2.85 -10.74 -15.52
C THR A 619 -1.55 -11.55 -15.42
N GLN A 620 -0.90 -11.54 -14.27
CA GLN A 620 0.23 -12.40 -13.94
C GLN A 620 -0.21 -13.48 -12.95
N ALA A 621 0.39 -14.65 -13.08
CA ALA A 621 0.15 -15.78 -12.21
C ALA A 621 1.44 -16.52 -11.88
N LEU A 622 1.41 -17.29 -10.80
CA LEU A 622 2.38 -18.34 -10.51
C LEU A 622 1.61 -19.64 -10.23
N TRP A 623 2.19 -20.76 -10.63
CA TRP A 623 1.53 -22.06 -10.47
C TRP A 623 2.52 -23.20 -10.34
N PHE A 624 2.07 -24.23 -9.66
CA PHE A 624 2.74 -25.53 -9.60
C PHE A 624 2.00 -26.52 -10.49
N GLU A 625 2.75 -27.35 -11.21
CA GLU A 625 2.23 -28.54 -11.88
C GLU A 625 2.74 -29.77 -11.17
N LEU A 626 1.81 -30.61 -10.74
CA LEU A 626 2.04 -31.86 -10.05
C LEU A 626 1.66 -33.01 -11.02
N PRO A 627 2.60 -33.57 -11.76
CA PRO A 627 2.32 -34.67 -12.71
C PRO A 627 1.66 -35.87 -12.02
N GLY A 628 0.75 -36.55 -12.73
CA GLY A 628 0.03 -37.70 -12.14
C GLY A 628 0.92 -38.79 -11.60
N ARG A 629 2.13 -38.99 -12.18
CA ARG A 629 3.11 -40.00 -11.73
C ARG A 629 3.70 -39.72 -10.34
N VAL A 630 3.67 -38.48 -9.85
CA VAL A 630 4.24 -38.13 -8.52
C VAL A 630 3.15 -38.03 -7.45
N LEU A 631 1.88 -37.98 -7.84
CA LEU A 631 0.81 -37.93 -6.89
C LEU A 631 0.64 -39.26 -6.17
N PRO A 632 0.33 -39.26 -4.88
CA PRO A 632 -0.03 -40.48 -4.17
C PRO A 632 -1.27 -41.13 -4.81
N VAL A 633 -1.44 -42.42 -4.63
CA VAL A 633 -2.61 -43.16 -5.13
C VAL A 633 -3.85 -42.76 -4.32
N TRP A 634 -4.53 -41.70 -4.79
CA TRP A 634 -5.72 -41.16 -4.18
C TRP A 634 -6.93 -41.33 -5.09
N SER A 635 -8.13 -41.27 -4.47
CA SER A 635 -9.34 -41.06 -5.26
C SER A 635 -9.35 -39.66 -5.86
N PRO A 636 -10.02 -39.46 -7.01
CA PRO A 636 -10.12 -38.10 -7.60
C PRO A 636 -10.70 -37.05 -6.64
N ALA A 637 -11.64 -37.46 -5.78
CA ALA A 637 -12.21 -36.57 -4.76
C ALA A 637 -11.18 -36.13 -3.72
N ARG A 638 -10.31 -37.03 -3.25
CA ARG A 638 -9.24 -36.71 -2.31
C ARG A 638 -8.16 -35.85 -2.95
N ALA A 639 -7.76 -36.12 -4.19
CA ALA A 639 -6.82 -35.30 -4.92
C ALA A 639 -7.33 -33.85 -5.07
N ARG A 640 -8.62 -33.71 -5.42
CA ARG A 640 -9.26 -32.38 -5.46
C ARG A 640 -9.19 -31.69 -4.10
N ALA A 641 -9.60 -32.36 -3.03
CA ALA A 641 -9.62 -31.80 -1.67
C ALA A 641 -8.22 -31.38 -1.18
N ALA A 642 -7.20 -32.16 -1.51
CA ALA A 642 -5.81 -31.87 -1.18
C ALA A 642 -5.28 -30.66 -1.96
N CYS A 643 -5.56 -30.56 -3.27
CA CYS A 643 -5.17 -29.43 -4.11
C CYS A 643 -5.90 -28.15 -3.71
N HIS A 644 -7.20 -28.23 -3.38
CA HIS A 644 -7.98 -27.10 -2.86
C HIS A 644 -7.41 -26.62 -1.51
N GLY A 645 -7.09 -27.53 -0.59
CA GLY A 645 -6.43 -27.19 0.67
C GLY A 645 -5.04 -26.57 0.47
N LEU A 646 -4.26 -27.07 -0.49
CA LEU A 646 -2.95 -26.48 -0.84
C LEU A 646 -3.10 -25.07 -1.41
N GLU A 647 -4.03 -24.85 -2.33
CA GLU A 647 -4.35 -23.54 -2.90
C GLU A 647 -4.61 -22.50 -1.80
N HIS A 648 -5.47 -22.83 -0.85
CA HIS A 648 -5.79 -21.94 0.27
C HIS A 648 -4.58 -21.66 1.15
N ALA A 649 -3.81 -22.68 1.50
CA ALA A 649 -2.61 -22.53 2.31
C ALA A 649 -1.55 -21.68 1.61
N LEU A 650 -1.30 -21.91 0.32
CA LEU A 650 -0.38 -21.12 -0.50
C LEU A 650 -0.79 -19.65 -0.50
N ARG A 651 -2.06 -19.34 -0.75
CA ARG A 651 -2.57 -17.98 -0.77
C ARG A 651 -2.42 -17.28 0.59
N ALA A 652 -2.81 -17.95 1.67
CA ALA A 652 -2.76 -17.37 3.01
C ALA A 652 -1.32 -17.07 3.45
N MET A 653 -0.38 -17.96 3.11
CA MET A 653 1.01 -17.87 3.53
C MET A 653 1.90 -17.01 2.64
N VAL A 654 1.35 -16.30 1.64
CA VAL A 654 2.10 -15.27 0.89
C VAL A 654 2.67 -14.22 1.85
N GLN A 655 1.93 -13.87 2.90
CA GLN A 655 2.35 -12.88 3.90
C GLN A 655 3.59 -13.27 4.72
N ALA A 656 3.92 -14.56 4.77
CA ALA A 656 5.14 -15.02 5.44
C ALA A 656 6.43 -14.64 4.68
N VAL A 657 6.32 -14.34 3.38
CA VAL A 657 7.48 -14.06 2.52
C VAL A 657 7.43 -12.72 1.81
N LEU A 658 6.24 -12.11 1.69
CA LEU A 658 6.04 -10.79 1.11
C LEU A 658 4.97 -10.01 1.88
N PRO A 659 5.16 -8.70 2.08
CA PRO A 659 4.21 -7.84 2.78
C PRO A 659 3.00 -7.50 1.90
N LEU A 660 2.21 -8.49 1.57
CA LEU A 660 1.06 -8.38 0.68
C LEU A 660 -0.23 -8.80 1.38
N ASP A 661 -1.31 -8.08 1.05
CA ASP A 661 -2.65 -8.54 1.39
C ASP A 661 -2.95 -9.84 0.60
N PRO A 662 -3.31 -10.95 1.24
CA PRO A 662 -3.66 -12.20 0.55
C PRO A 662 -4.78 -12.02 -0.47
N ARG A 663 -5.61 -10.99 -0.30
CA ARG A 663 -6.66 -10.63 -1.26
C ARG A 663 -6.14 -10.09 -2.59
N THR A 664 -4.83 -9.83 -2.70
CA THR A 664 -4.17 -9.49 -3.96
C THR A 664 -4.17 -10.66 -4.95
N PHE A 665 -4.25 -11.88 -4.42
CA PHE A 665 -4.29 -13.11 -5.19
C PHE A 665 -5.64 -13.83 -5.09
N VAL A 666 -6.00 -14.48 -6.19
CA VAL A 666 -7.02 -15.52 -6.22
C VAL A 666 -6.35 -16.84 -6.56
N GLY A 667 -6.66 -17.86 -5.79
CA GLY A 667 -6.20 -19.20 -6.04
C GLY A 667 -7.09 -19.95 -7.03
N TRP A 668 -6.50 -20.95 -7.65
CA TRP A 668 -7.24 -21.96 -8.42
C TRP A 668 -6.52 -23.30 -8.36
N SER A 669 -7.27 -24.37 -8.54
CA SER A 669 -6.74 -25.70 -8.74
C SER A 669 -7.53 -26.43 -9.82
N GLU A 670 -6.83 -27.14 -10.72
CA GLU A 670 -7.45 -27.82 -11.84
C GLU A 670 -6.71 -29.11 -12.19
N PRO A 671 -7.40 -30.17 -12.69
CA PRO A 671 -6.72 -31.35 -13.22
C PRO A 671 -6.03 -31.02 -14.54
N ILE A 672 -4.90 -31.71 -14.81
CA ILE A 672 -4.19 -31.64 -16.09
C ILE A 672 -4.27 -33.00 -16.83
N PRO A 673 -4.02 -33.02 -18.16
CA PRO A 673 -4.31 -34.20 -19.01
C PRO A 673 -3.58 -35.49 -18.63
N ASP A 674 -2.44 -35.41 -17.96
CA ASP A 674 -1.63 -36.59 -17.53
C ASP A 674 -2.12 -37.24 -16.24
N GLY A 675 -3.30 -36.82 -15.75
CA GLY A 675 -3.87 -37.27 -14.47
C GLY A 675 -3.29 -36.53 -13.26
N GLY A 676 -2.48 -35.51 -13.49
CA GLY A 676 -1.94 -34.61 -12.48
C GLY A 676 -2.86 -33.45 -12.14
N TRP A 677 -2.32 -32.48 -11.40
CA TRP A 677 -3.01 -31.27 -10.98
C TRP A 677 -2.14 -30.04 -11.15
N ARG A 678 -2.80 -28.91 -11.48
CA ARG A 678 -2.21 -27.58 -11.42
C ARG A 678 -2.84 -26.83 -10.24
N VAL A 679 -2.00 -26.19 -9.44
CA VAL A 679 -2.41 -25.36 -8.31
C VAL A 679 -1.68 -24.03 -8.42
N GLY A 680 -2.41 -22.93 -8.42
CA GLY A 680 -1.79 -21.63 -8.68
C GLY A 680 -2.50 -20.45 -8.01
N LEU A 681 -1.84 -19.29 -8.12
CA LEU A 681 -2.33 -18.01 -7.66
C LEU A 681 -2.19 -16.99 -8.80
N HIS A 682 -3.26 -16.28 -9.14
CA HIS A 682 -3.19 -15.17 -10.08
C HIS A 682 -3.48 -13.85 -9.40
N GLU A 683 -2.87 -12.78 -9.90
CA GLU A 683 -3.10 -11.44 -9.39
C GLU A 683 -4.44 -10.90 -9.85
N LEU A 684 -5.10 -10.06 -9.03
CA LEU A 684 -6.36 -9.39 -9.40
C LEU A 684 -6.14 -8.09 -10.17
N VAL A 685 -4.89 -7.76 -10.48
CA VAL A 685 -4.51 -6.53 -11.18
C VAL A 685 -4.41 -6.81 -12.67
N PRO A 686 -5.15 -6.09 -13.54
CA PRO A 686 -4.99 -6.21 -14.99
C PRO A 686 -3.56 -5.90 -15.43
N GLY A 687 -2.94 -6.85 -16.16
CA GLY A 687 -1.53 -6.80 -16.55
C GLY A 687 -0.56 -7.27 -15.48
N GLY A 688 -1.02 -7.47 -14.24
CA GLY A 688 -0.20 -7.87 -13.10
C GLY A 688 0.52 -6.70 -12.42
N ALA A 689 0.98 -6.93 -11.21
CA ALA A 689 1.72 -6.00 -10.38
C ALA A 689 3.15 -6.46 -10.04
N GLY A 690 3.56 -7.62 -10.61
CA GLY A 690 4.88 -8.21 -10.38
C GLY A 690 4.97 -9.05 -9.11
N PHE A 691 3.88 -9.23 -8.40
CA PHE A 691 3.88 -9.98 -7.14
C PHE A 691 4.03 -11.49 -7.37
N ALA A 692 3.45 -12.02 -8.44
CA ALA A 692 3.58 -13.42 -8.80
C ALA A 692 5.06 -13.82 -9.01
N ALA A 693 5.83 -13.00 -9.71
CA ALA A 693 7.26 -13.19 -9.90
C ALA A 693 8.02 -13.12 -8.56
N ALA A 694 7.71 -12.10 -7.73
CA ALA A 694 8.36 -11.88 -6.44
C ALA A 694 8.11 -13.03 -5.44
N VAL A 695 6.92 -13.65 -5.46
CA VAL A 695 6.62 -14.86 -4.67
C VAL A 695 7.39 -16.06 -5.24
N ALA A 696 7.41 -16.22 -6.57
CA ALA A 696 8.12 -17.32 -7.23
C ALA A 696 9.64 -17.31 -6.95
N GLU A 697 10.26 -16.13 -6.84
CA GLU A 697 11.65 -15.95 -6.43
C GLU A 697 11.92 -16.41 -4.99
N ARG A 698 10.89 -16.36 -4.12
CA ARG A 698 10.96 -16.76 -2.71
C ARG A 698 10.28 -18.11 -2.43
N ALA A 699 10.10 -18.92 -3.45
CA ALA A 699 9.32 -20.17 -3.38
C ALA A 699 9.81 -21.13 -2.28
N ASP A 700 11.12 -21.20 -2.01
CA ASP A 700 11.67 -22.05 -0.94
C ASP A 700 11.14 -21.65 0.43
N ALA A 701 11.29 -20.39 0.78
CA ALA A 701 10.82 -19.86 2.06
C ALA A 701 9.29 -19.95 2.16
N TRP A 702 8.59 -19.70 1.05
CA TRP A 702 7.13 -19.75 1.01
C TRP A 702 6.59 -21.16 1.23
N LEU A 703 7.12 -22.18 0.52
CA LEU A 703 6.72 -23.57 0.70
C LEU A 703 7.09 -24.10 2.09
N ALA A 704 8.25 -23.68 2.62
CA ALA A 704 8.64 -24.02 3.99
C ALA A 704 7.65 -23.47 5.02
N ALA A 705 7.22 -22.21 4.87
CA ALA A 705 6.22 -21.60 5.76
C ALA A 705 4.85 -22.31 5.65
N VAL A 706 4.42 -22.69 4.44
CA VAL A 706 3.20 -23.47 4.22
C VAL A 706 3.29 -24.84 4.89
N ALA A 707 4.40 -25.56 4.68
CA ALA A 707 4.64 -26.89 5.26
C ALA A 707 4.66 -26.83 6.80
N ASP A 708 5.35 -25.83 7.36
CA ASP A 708 5.41 -25.62 8.80
C ASP A 708 4.01 -25.35 9.38
N ARG A 709 3.25 -24.44 8.78
CA ARG A 709 1.90 -24.10 9.25
C ARG A 709 0.95 -25.32 9.21
N LEU A 710 0.97 -26.09 8.12
CA LEU A 710 0.17 -27.30 7.98
C LEU A 710 0.60 -28.42 8.95
N THR A 711 1.90 -28.50 9.26
CA THR A 711 2.44 -29.51 10.21
C THR A 711 2.05 -29.19 11.65
N ARG A 712 2.09 -27.92 12.05
CA ARG A 712 1.77 -27.49 13.43
C ARG A 712 0.28 -27.46 13.75
N CYS A 713 -0.57 -27.60 12.77
CA CYS A 713 -2.01 -27.60 13.00
C CYS A 713 -2.53 -29.01 13.31
N ASP A 714 -3.19 -29.18 14.45
CA ASP A 714 -3.71 -30.48 14.92
C ASP A 714 -5.11 -30.81 14.38
N CYS A 715 -5.75 -29.93 13.59
CA CYS A 715 -7.07 -30.21 13.03
C CYS A 715 -7.05 -31.39 12.06
N LEU A 716 -8.18 -32.11 11.96
CA LEU A 716 -8.28 -33.31 11.13
C LEU A 716 -8.38 -33.01 9.64
N VAL A 717 -9.26 -32.08 9.26
CA VAL A 717 -9.62 -31.83 7.86
C VAL A 717 -9.09 -30.47 7.40
N GLY A 718 -9.30 -29.44 8.21
CA GLY A 718 -8.94 -28.05 7.99
C GLY A 718 -9.60 -27.16 9.02
N CYS A 719 -9.04 -25.98 9.26
CA CYS A 719 -9.59 -24.98 10.16
C CYS A 719 -9.15 -23.57 9.73
N PRO A 720 -9.72 -22.50 10.31
CA PRO A 720 -9.33 -21.13 9.98
C PRO A 720 -7.82 -20.86 10.14
N ARG A 721 -7.13 -21.52 11.06
CA ARG A 721 -5.70 -21.36 11.33
C ARG A 721 -4.77 -22.08 10.34
N CYS A 722 -5.30 -22.82 9.34
CA CYS A 722 -4.45 -23.55 8.39
C CYS A 722 -4.88 -23.47 6.93
N VAL A 723 -6.10 -23.88 6.57
CA VAL A 723 -6.54 -23.96 5.17
C VAL A 723 -7.88 -23.29 4.88
N PHE A 724 -8.63 -22.81 5.88
CA PHE A 724 -9.87 -22.08 5.58
C PHE A 724 -9.54 -20.69 5.08
N THR A 725 -10.25 -20.26 4.03
CA THR A 725 -10.08 -18.94 3.44
C THR A 725 -11.41 -18.20 3.41
N PRO A 726 -11.47 -16.95 3.88
CA PRO A 726 -12.68 -16.14 3.74
C PRO A 726 -13.06 -15.94 2.27
N GLY A 727 -14.32 -16.12 1.93
CA GLY A 727 -14.83 -15.94 0.57
C GLY A 727 -14.50 -17.08 -0.39
N CYS A 728 -14.15 -18.27 0.10
CA CYS A 728 -14.06 -19.47 -0.72
C CYS A 728 -15.40 -19.73 -1.42
N PRO A 729 -15.44 -19.87 -2.77
CA PRO A 729 -16.69 -20.14 -3.51
C PRO A 729 -17.40 -21.43 -3.06
N ASP A 730 -16.64 -22.42 -2.60
CA ASP A 730 -17.14 -23.70 -2.11
C ASP A 730 -17.38 -23.71 -0.59
N ALA A 731 -17.40 -22.53 0.06
CA ALA A 731 -17.62 -22.36 1.50
C ALA A 731 -16.67 -23.23 2.36
N ASN A 732 -15.43 -23.39 1.93
CA ASN A 732 -14.41 -24.23 2.57
C ASN A 732 -14.79 -25.72 2.70
N ARG A 733 -15.65 -26.21 1.81
CA ARG A 733 -15.98 -27.63 1.72
C ARG A 733 -14.88 -28.38 0.95
N ASP A 734 -14.83 -29.68 1.15
CA ASP A 734 -13.92 -30.58 0.44
C ASP A 734 -12.45 -30.13 0.53
N LEU A 735 -11.96 -29.97 1.75
CA LEU A 735 -10.56 -29.67 2.06
C LEU A 735 -9.88 -30.88 2.71
N ASP A 736 -8.60 -31.11 2.39
CA ASP A 736 -7.76 -32.14 3.02
C ASP A 736 -6.41 -31.50 3.42
N ARG A 737 -6.31 -31.06 4.68
CA ARG A 737 -5.05 -30.50 5.23
C ARG A 737 -3.89 -31.49 5.13
N ALA A 738 -4.12 -32.75 5.45
CA ALA A 738 -3.05 -33.75 5.43
C ALA A 738 -2.59 -34.06 4.00
N GLY A 739 -3.51 -34.09 3.04
CA GLY A 739 -3.20 -34.17 1.63
C GLY A 739 -2.43 -32.93 1.13
N ALA A 740 -2.87 -31.72 1.49
CA ALA A 740 -2.17 -30.48 1.16
C ALA A 740 -0.72 -30.48 1.68
N LEU A 741 -0.49 -30.98 2.91
CA LEU A 741 0.85 -31.13 3.48
C LEU A 741 1.69 -32.11 2.68
N GLN A 742 1.12 -33.23 2.22
CA GLN A 742 1.83 -34.20 1.37
C GLN A 742 2.23 -33.55 0.03
N LEU A 743 1.34 -32.79 -0.60
CA LEU A 743 1.62 -32.09 -1.86
C LEU A 743 2.73 -31.04 -1.71
N VAL A 744 2.69 -30.24 -0.64
CA VAL A 744 3.74 -29.24 -0.39
C VAL A 744 5.12 -29.90 -0.21
N ARG A 745 5.17 -31.04 0.47
CA ARG A 745 6.41 -31.78 0.65
C ARG A 745 6.95 -32.37 -0.66
N LEU A 746 6.09 -32.74 -1.61
CA LEU A 746 6.52 -33.15 -2.94
C LEU A 746 7.18 -32.03 -3.74
N LEU A 747 6.81 -30.76 -3.44
CA LEU A 747 7.36 -29.58 -4.08
C LEU A 747 8.65 -29.06 -3.40
N ASP A 748 9.04 -29.64 -2.27
CA ASP A 748 10.26 -29.25 -1.54
C ASP A 748 11.48 -29.96 -2.12
N PRO A 749 12.46 -29.27 -2.72
CA PRO A 749 13.66 -29.89 -3.28
C PRO A 749 14.58 -30.48 -2.24
N ALA A 750 14.46 -30.10 -0.95
CA ALA A 750 15.29 -30.68 0.12
C ALA A 750 14.85 -32.09 0.55
N GLN A 751 13.67 -32.52 0.15
CA GLN A 751 13.22 -33.92 0.36
C GLN A 751 13.59 -34.74 -0.87
N GLU A 752 14.87 -35.13 -0.98
CA GLU A 752 15.31 -36.18 -1.88
C GLU A 752 14.45 -37.44 -1.67
N GLN A 753 13.96 -38.00 -2.76
CA GLN A 753 13.15 -39.22 -2.77
C GLN A 753 13.81 -40.31 -1.92
N PRO A 754 13.12 -40.95 -0.98
CA PRO A 754 13.61 -42.21 -0.45
C PRO A 754 13.56 -43.24 -1.57
N GLY A 755 14.75 -43.54 -2.13
CA GLY A 755 15.06 -44.77 -2.85
C GLY A 755 14.17 -45.07 -4.05
N ALA A 756 14.63 -44.75 -5.25
CA ALA A 756 14.36 -45.62 -6.38
C ALA A 756 14.85 -47.05 -5.99
N ILE A 757 13.93 -47.92 -5.67
CA ILE A 757 14.21 -49.33 -5.51
C ILE A 757 14.71 -49.79 -6.89
N ALA A 758 16.02 -50.04 -6.96
CA ALA A 758 16.62 -50.73 -8.07
C ALA A 758 15.94 -52.09 -8.20
N SER A 759 15.25 -52.29 -9.31
CA SER A 759 14.80 -53.62 -9.76
C SER A 759 15.87 -54.27 -10.60
#